data_2678837abd615430cd1aec7527805b98
#
_entry.id   2678837abd615430cd1aec7527805b98
#
_cell.length_a   1.000
_cell.length_b   1.000
_cell.length_c   1.000
_cell.angle_alpha   90.00
_cell.angle_beta   90.00
_cell.angle_gamma   90.00
#
_symmetry.space_group_name_H-M   'P 1'
#
loop_
_entity.id
_entity.type
_entity.pdbx_description
1 polymer ?
#
loop_
_entity_poly.entity_id
_entity_poly.type
_entity_poly.pdbx_seq_one_letter_code
_entity_poly.pdbx_strand_id
1 'polypeptide(L)'
;MLPDRFKKMYPIDIFSKLEDYVLNNYTTGLISDSVEKFFRDIKQNRDVICKLSKNETNEEQLTQHKLVLTTYLNEILTLKSRMTFGKQSYSCRIGFLWTDTIKSDEWKSYNIYFEIYNCMYNLGVIYFNLGNFTSKNAKDDKIKSKEAVKYFKHALYLFDRLKNTAFSTLSSKELPYDLYPSHLKYLCQMCIIYGQIEIIDVARQMKHQEHLLQAQLYLGISETFKIAAELSELKPTSKKFKEEYRKFLLNRVQYYRAMMYQKLRDNAQAKFDKDGVGYGDALTFQGKLVNKLLQVEKTLEKCKSYVNIKEFKEKLKAEKDLGQKMLDLNERVYHQSTKESENFKTTSKFLLTPLLPEDLFIGKNKEKAQENGEKICPELDSLIPEPVKEMIDRYKQQMSAFLEQNISQYETEKSVSIFLNNLHLPPHLTKRRTGESLNTGNVNLPPQLWQKISHVQQLGGTMALNEIMENIKMKYEYMVSNLENTLNSFKNEENDDNMMRQKYGNNWFRKPSNILNTKFIQTIQNHLSSLERTSHYDQSQINDICNNAKYFEKISCSKEKLINDIPGKIVTKKPENTKESQMHEEILNLIDLSDKTSDIINPIYDQLNDDAAVMSMFIEVLEKTTTEQAIFNKNREEYEKKFVELKEISEQILNQKKVITELCTKFGSELLNKKKEENFREAAGKYFEDLDKYANLYLNMYNKCKKGEEYYNNLQYKVDELLAASNHWMIKRNEEKNVLISTLTKGSYRGNNMYK
;
A
#
# COMPACT_ATOMS: atom_id res chain seq x y z
N MET A 1 -33.34 8.68 8.70
CA MET A 1 -32.62 8.52 7.44
C MET A 1 -31.16 8.30 7.77
N LEU A 2 -30.78 7.08 7.61
CA LEU A 2 -29.44 6.59 7.80
C LEU A 2 -28.61 6.90 6.55
N PRO A 3 -27.28 6.75 6.54
CA PRO A 3 -26.46 6.76 5.35
C PRO A 3 -26.71 5.50 4.50
N ASP A 4 -27.98 5.30 4.10
CA ASP A 4 -28.49 4.12 3.42
C ASP A 4 -28.63 4.32 1.90
N ARG A 5 -28.35 5.52 1.41
CA ARG A 5 -28.50 5.84 0.00
C ARG A 5 -27.17 5.77 -0.73
N PHE A 6 -27.14 4.90 -1.74
CA PHE A 6 -26.06 4.82 -2.70
C PHE A 6 -26.08 5.99 -3.68
N LYS A 7 -24.90 6.44 -4.04
CA LYS A 7 -24.70 7.31 -5.20
C LYS A 7 -24.82 6.46 -6.45
N LYS A 8 -25.53 6.95 -7.46
CA LYS A 8 -25.62 6.27 -8.74
C LYS A 8 -24.41 6.63 -9.59
N MET A 9 -23.70 5.62 -10.06
CA MET A 9 -22.65 5.69 -11.07
C MET A 9 -23.27 5.54 -12.45
N TYR A 10 -22.81 6.30 -13.42
CA TYR A 10 -23.27 6.18 -14.81
C TYR A 10 -22.28 5.42 -15.68
N PRO A 11 -22.75 4.62 -16.66
CA PRO A 11 -21.86 3.93 -17.59
C PRO A 11 -21.00 4.91 -18.37
N ILE A 12 -19.74 4.55 -18.59
CA ILE A 12 -18.79 5.25 -19.46
C ILE A 12 -17.93 4.21 -20.17
N ASP A 13 -17.48 4.50 -21.36
CA ASP A 13 -16.50 3.66 -22.05
C ASP A 13 -15.09 3.97 -21.50
N ILE A 14 -14.79 3.36 -20.35
CA ILE A 14 -13.50 3.54 -19.68
C ILE A 14 -12.39 2.79 -20.42
N PHE A 15 -12.68 1.62 -20.99
CA PHE A 15 -11.71 0.78 -21.69
C PHE A 15 -11.08 1.51 -22.87
N SER A 16 -11.88 1.95 -23.85
CA SER A 16 -11.36 2.66 -25.04
C SER A 16 -10.61 3.94 -24.69
N LYS A 17 -11.01 4.62 -23.60
CA LYS A 17 -10.31 5.84 -23.16
C LYS A 17 -8.96 5.55 -22.54
N LEU A 18 -8.80 4.45 -21.80
CA LEU A 18 -7.52 4.02 -21.25
C LEU A 18 -6.59 3.51 -22.37
N GLU A 19 -7.13 2.70 -23.29
CA GLU A 19 -6.42 2.23 -24.47
C GLU A 19 -5.90 3.39 -25.33
N ASP A 20 -6.78 4.32 -25.75
CA ASP A 20 -6.43 5.53 -26.50
C ASP A 20 -5.32 6.34 -25.80
N TYR A 21 -5.42 6.46 -24.46
CA TYR A 21 -4.44 7.21 -23.69
C TYR A 21 -3.05 6.56 -23.70
N VAL A 22 -2.97 5.24 -23.50
CA VAL A 22 -1.70 4.50 -23.53
C VAL A 22 -1.08 4.57 -24.91
N LEU A 23 -1.85 4.30 -25.96
CA LEU A 23 -1.38 4.34 -27.35
C LEU A 23 -0.82 5.71 -27.77
N ASN A 24 -1.33 6.80 -27.19
CA ASN A 24 -0.91 8.15 -27.57
C ASN A 24 0.19 8.75 -26.71
N ASN A 25 0.43 8.24 -25.49
CA ASN A 25 1.34 8.89 -24.53
C ASN A 25 2.51 8.02 -24.07
N TYR A 26 2.57 6.75 -24.48
CA TYR A 26 3.64 5.84 -24.12
C TYR A 26 4.39 5.35 -25.36
N THR A 27 5.71 5.31 -25.28
CA THR A 27 6.61 5.07 -26.42
C THR A 27 6.50 3.68 -27.03
N THR A 28 6.00 2.70 -26.31
CA THR A 28 5.94 1.34 -26.82
C THR A 28 4.81 1.11 -27.85
N GLY A 29 3.79 1.98 -27.89
CA GLY A 29 2.68 1.86 -28.84
C GLY A 29 1.91 0.54 -28.81
N LEU A 30 2.26 -0.35 -27.90
CA LEU A 30 1.68 -1.68 -27.72
C LEU A 30 1.21 -1.81 -26.27
N ILE A 31 0.00 -2.28 -26.11
CA ILE A 31 -0.57 -2.64 -24.81
C ILE A 31 -0.36 -4.15 -24.67
N SER A 32 0.29 -4.61 -23.59
CA SER A 32 0.42 -6.04 -23.34
C SER A 32 -0.95 -6.67 -23.05
N ASP A 33 -1.12 -7.95 -23.33
CA ASP A 33 -2.37 -8.68 -23.08
C ASP A 33 -2.80 -8.59 -21.60
N SER A 34 -1.85 -8.53 -20.68
CA SER A 34 -2.12 -8.39 -19.25
C SER A 34 -2.66 -7.01 -18.88
N VAL A 35 -2.12 -5.93 -19.48
CA VAL A 35 -2.63 -4.56 -19.30
C VAL A 35 -4.00 -4.40 -19.96
N GLU A 36 -4.19 -4.96 -21.15
CA GLU A 36 -5.50 -4.97 -21.82
C GLU A 36 -6.55 -5.71 -20.99
N LYS A 37 -6.19 -6.88 -20.47
CA LYS A 37 -7.06 -7.64 -19.56
C LYS A 37 -7.41 -6.81 -18.33
N PHE A 38 -6.43 -6.15 -17.71
CA PHE A 38 -6.66 -5.27 -16.55
C PHE A 38 -7.64 -4.13 -16.88
N PHE A 39 -7.53 -3.51 -18.06
CA PHE A 39 -8.50 -2.48 -18.48
C PHE A 39 -9.90 -3.05 -18.72
N ARG A 40 -10.01 -4.28 -19.23
CA ARG A 40 -11.28 -5.00 -19.37
C ARG A 40 -11.90 -5.32 -18.01
N ASP A 41 -11.10 -5.76 -17.04
CA ASP A 41 -11.55 -6.06 -15.68
C ASP A 41 -12.08 -4.78 -15.00
N ILE A 42 -11.40 -3.65 -15.12
CA ILE A 42 -11.88 -2.33 -14.67
C ILE A 42 -13.24 -1.98 -15.27
N LYS A 43 -13.40 -2.16 -16.59
CA LYS A 43 -14.67 -1.92 -17.27
C LYS A 43 -15.76 -2.82 -16.74
N GLN A 44 -15.49 -4.12 -16.62
CA GLN A 44 -16.45 -5.10 -16.12
C GLN A 44 -16.89 -4.80 -14.69
N ASN A 45 -15.95 -4.52 -13.78
CA ASN A 45 -16.23 -4.16 -12.40
C ASN A 45 -17.08 -2.88 -12.34
N ARG A 46 -16.74 -1.88 -13.14
CA ARG A 46 -17.50 -0.63 -13.22
C ARG A 46 -18.93 -0.85 -13.73
N ASP A 47 -19.12 -1.67 -14.76
CA ASP A 47 -20.43 -2.00 -15.31
C ASP A 47 -21.33 -2.72 -14.29
N VAL A 48 -20.74 -3.56 -13.42
CA VAL A 48 -21.46 -4.17 -12.30
C VAL A 48 -21.88 -3.11 -11.29
N ILE A 49 -20.98 -2.19 -10.90
CA ILE A 49 -21.29 -1.12 -9.94
C ILE A 49 -22.38 -0.18 -10.48
N CYS A 50 -22.40 0.11 -11.78
CA CYS A 50 -23.46 0.94 -12.40
C CYS A 50 -24.87 0.35 -12.25
N LYS A 51 -24.97 -0.98 -12.07
CA LYS A 51 -26.24 -1.70 -11.90
C LYS A 51 -26.71 -1.75 -10.43
N LEU A 52 -25.91 -1.25 -9.48
CA LEU A 52 -26.28 -1.21 -8.06
C LEU A 52 -27.61 -0.46 -7.87
N SER A 53 -28.60 -1.12 -7.26
CA SER A 53 -29.88 -0.49 -6.99
C SER A 53 -29.82 0.39 -5.74
N LYS A 54 -30.63 1.46 -5.71
CA LYS A 54 -30.67 2.40 -4.59
C LYS A 54 -31.19 1.75 -3.27
N ASN A 55 -31.80 0.57 -3.33
CA ASN A 55 -32.56 -0.04 -2.25
C ASN A 55 -32.13 -1.49 -1.95
N GLU A 56 -30.86 -1.80 -2.07
CA GLU A 56 -30.39 -3.14 -1.72
C GLU A 56 -30.39 -3.36 -0.22
N THR A 57 -31.16 -4.34 0.21
CA THR A 57 -31.37 -4.69 1.62
C THR A 57 -30.92 -6.12 1.94
N ASN A 58 -30.45 -6.89 0.95
CA ASN A 58 -29.99 -8.26 1.12
C ASN A 58 -28.49 -8.29 1.49
N GLU A 59 -28.13 -9.01 2.55
CA GLU A 59 -26.77 -9.15 3.05
C GLU A 59 -25.80 -9.72 2.01
N GLU A 60 -26.24 -10.73 1.27
CA GLU A 60 -25.45 -11.41 0.26
C GLU A 60 -25.09 -10.46 -0.90
N GLN A 61 -26.06 -9.70 -1.38
CA GLN A 61 -25.84 -8.67 -2.39
C GLN A 61 -24.90 -7.57 -1.91
N LEU A 62 -25.08 -7.08 -0.66
CA LEU A 62 -24.19 -6.08 -0.08
C LEU A 62 -22.76 -6.59 0.04
N THR A 63 -22.57 -7.86 0.39
CA THR A 63 -21.25 -8.50 0.49
C THR A 63 -20.60 -8.65 -0.87
N GLN A 64 -21.36 -9.04 -1.90
CA GLN A 64 -20.86 -9.12 -3.27
C GLN A 64 -20.49 -7.71 -3.81
N HIS A 65 -21.34 -6.71 -3.54
CA HIS A 65 -21.06 -5.33 -3.97
C HIS A 65 -19.86 -4.73 -3.23
N LYS A 66 -19.66 -5.07 -1.96
CA LYS A 66 -18.45 -4.72 -1.22
C LYS A 66 -17.21 -5.24 -1.95
N LEU A 67 -17.21 -6.51 -2.35
CA LEU A 67 -16.08 -7.13 -3.04
C LEU A 67 -15.78 -6.43 -4.36
N VAL A 68 -16.77 -6.29 -5.24
CA VAL A 68 -16.58 -5.67 -6.56
C VAL A 68 -16.14 -4.21 -6.45
N LEU A 69 -16.76 -3.44 -5.53
CA LEU A 69 -16.42 -2.03 -5.34
C LEU A 69 -15.02 -1.85 -4.73
N THR A 70 -14.59 -2.74 -3.83
CA THR A 70 -13.24 -2.73 -3.26
C THR A 70 -12.21 -3.07 -4.33
N THR A 71 -12.45 -4.10 -5.16
CA THR A 71 -11.59 -4.46 -6.29
C THR A 71 -11.46 -3.29 -7.26
N TYR A 72 -12.57 -2.73 -7.72
CA TYR A 72 -12.57 -1.57 -8.61
C TYR A 72 -11.84 -0.35 -8.02
N LEU A 73 -12.04 -0.07 -6.74
CA LEU A 73 -11.35 1.03 -6.07
C LEU A 73 -9.83 0.81 -6.01
N ASN A 74 -9.38 -0.40 -5.74
CA ASN A 74 -7.96 -0.76 -5.76
C ASN A 74 -7.37 -0.64 -7.18
N GLU A 75 -8.12 -1.06 -8.22
CA GLU A 75 -7.73 -0.91 -9.62
C GLU A 75 -7.59 0.58 -10.01
N ILE A 76 -8.55 1.42 -9.65
CA ILE A 76 -8.50 2.87 -9.92
C ILE A 76 -7.37 3.56 -9.14
N LEU A 77 -7.08 3.13 -7.93
CA LEU A 77 -5.93 3.62 -7.16
C LEU A 77 -4.60 3.23 -7.82
N THR A 78 -4.53 2.05 -8.41
CA THR A 78 -3.38 1.59 -9.19
C THR A 78 -3.21 2.43 -10.45
N LEU A 79 -4.29 2.66 -11.23
CA LEU A 79 -4.26 3.56 -12.39
C LEU A 79 -3.81 4.99 -12.03
N LYS A 80 -4.35 5.53 -10.93
CA LYS A 80 -4.00 6.89 -10.45
C LYS A 80 -2.50 7.04 -10.19
N SER A 81 -1.84 5.96 -9.77
CA SER A 81 -0.39 5.99 -9.52
C SER A 81 0.46 5.95 -10.80
N ARG A 82 -0.17 5.73 -11.97
CA ARG A 82 0.52 5.51 -13.25
C ARG A 82 0.09 6.44 -14.37
N MET A 83 -1.06 7.07 -14.26
CA MET A 83 -1.66 7.89 -15.31
C MET A 83 -2.19 9.20 -14.76
N THR A 84 -2.10 10.24 -15.57
CA THR A 84 -2.72 11.54 -15.28
C THR A 84 -4.16 11.57 -15.81
N PHE A 85 -5.07 12.16 -15.04
CA PHE A 85 -6.49 12.28 -15.41
C PHE A 85 -6.92 13.74 -15.37
N GLY A 86 -7.55 14.20 -16.45
CA GLY A 86 -7.94 15.60 -16.54
C GLY A 86 -8.42 16.02 -17.92
N LYS A 87 -8.49 17.33 -18.14
CA LYS A 87 -8.87 17.94 -19.43
C LYS A 87 -7.66 18.33 -20.29
N GLN A 88 -6.45 18.25 -19.75
CA GLN A 88 -5.23 18.61 -20.46
C GLN A 88 -4.95 17.62 -21.61
N SER A 89 -4.13 18.05 -22.57
CA SER A 89 -3.80 17.25 -23.75
C SER A 89 -3.06 15.95 -23.42
N TYR A 90 -2.27 15.97 -22.37
CA TYR A 90 -1.46 14.84 -21.88
C TYR A 90 -2.17 14.00 -20.81
N SER A 91 -3.45 14.26 -20.53
CA SER A 91 -4.21 13.54 -19.51
C SER A 91 -5.25 12.63 -20.12
N CYS A 92 -5.51 11.51 -19.47
CA CYS A 92 -6.60 10.61 -19.81
C CYS A 92 -7.94 11.31 -19.56
N ARG A 93 -8.72 11.52 -20.65
CA ARG A 93 -9.98 12.31 -20.64
C ARG A 93 -11.18 11.43 -20.35
N ILE A 94 -11.31 10.93 -19.13
CA ILE A 94 -12.47 10.17 -18.68
C ILE A 94 -13.40 11.11 -17.90
N GLY A 95 -14.62 11.31 -18.39
CA GLY A 95 -15.63 12.11 -17.71
C GLY A 95 -16.46 11.25 -16.76
N PHE A 96 -16.06 11.17 -15.50
CA PHE A 96 -16.78 10.44 -14.46
C PHE A 96 -18.08 11.15 -14.10
N LEU A 97 -19.20 10.43 -14.09
CA LEU A 97 -20.53 10.97 -13.84
C LEU A 97 -21.20 10.22 -12.68
N TRP A 98 -21.62 10.97 -11.66
CA TRP A 98 -22.28 10.46 -10.46
C TRP A 98 -23.44 11.34 -10.02
N THR A 99 -24.42 10.77 -9.31
CA THR A 99 -25.44 11.57 -8.61
C THR A 99 -24.98 11.87 -7.19
N ASP A 100 -25.41 13.02 -6.64
CA ASP A 100 -25.34 13.24 -5.21
C ASP A 100 -26.58 12.68 -4.46
N THR A 101 -26.42 12.37 -3.19
CA THR A 101 -27.48 11.77 -2.36
C THR A 101 -28.35 12.82 -1.67
N ILE A 102 -28.01 14.09 -1.74
CA ILE A 102 -28.73 15.19 -1.05
C ILE A 102 -29.83 15.77 -1.94
N LYS A 103 -29.45 16.14 -3.19
CA LYS A 103 -30.39 16.72 -4.16
C LYS A 103 -30.70 15.79 -5.33
N SER A 104 -29.93 14.74 -5.52
CA SER A 104 -29.96 13.85 -6.68
C SER A 104 -29.52 14.56 -7.98
N ASP A 105 -28.73 15.64 -7.87
CA ASP A 105 -28.12 16.32 -8.99
C ASP A 105 -27.02 15.43 -9.61
N GLU A 106 -26.81 15.56 -10.92
CA GLU A 106 -25.74 14.89 -11.65
C GLU A 106 -24.47 15.75 -11.62
N TRP A 107 -23.35 15.12 -11.27
CA TRP A 107 -22.05 15.76 -11.19
C TRP A 107 -21.05 15.05 -12.09
N LYS A 108 -20.34 15.83 -12.93
CA LYS A 108 -19.33 15.32 -13.85
C LYS A 108 -17.98 15.95 -13.56
N SER A 109 -16.96 15.11 -13.43
CA SER A 109 -15.57 15.55 -13.32
C SER A 109 -14.64 14.67 -14.16
N TYR A 110 -13.51 15.23 -14.56
CA TYR A 110 -12.41 14.52 -15.23
C TYR A 110 -11.28 14.18 -14.26
N ASN A 111 -11.42 14.56 -13.00
CA ASN A 111 -10.47 14.27 -11.96
C ASN A 111 -10.71 12.87 -11.40
N ILE A 112 -9.69 12.03 -11.37
CA ILE A 112 -9.81 10.65 -10.88
C ILE A 112 -10.15 10.59 -9.38
N TYR A 113 -9.76 11.58 -8.60
CA TYR A 113 -10.15 11.65 -7.19
C TYR A 113 -11.67 11.79 -7.02
N PHE A 114 -12.36 12.38 -8.00
CA PHE A 114 -13.82 12.42 -8.00
C PHE A 114 -14.39 10.99 -8.05
N GLU A 115 -13.85 10.11 -8.90
CA GLU A 115 -14.25 8.71 -8.98
C GLU A 115 -13.92 7.97 -7.67
N ILE A 116 -12.68 8.09 -7.20
CA ILE A 116 -12.19 7.45 -5.97
C ILE A 116 -13.09 7.82 -4.78
N TYR A 117 -13.38 9.11 -4.58
CA TYR A 117 -14.16 9.55 -3.43
C TYR A 117 -15.63 9.14 -3.49
N ASN A 118 -16.23 9.09 -4.69
CA ASN A 118 -17.59 8.57 -4.85
C ASN A 118 -17.66 7.05 -4.59
N CYS A 119 -16.65 6.30 -5.03
CA CYS A 119 -16.50 4.87 -4.69
C CYS A 119 -16.32 4.65 -3.18
N MET A 120 -15.44 5.42 -2.54
CA MET A 120 -15.24 5.36 -1.09
C MET A 120 -16.50 5.70 -0.31
N TYR A 121 -17.30 6.68 -0.78
CA TYR A 121 -18.59 7.02 -0.19
C TYR A 121 -19.54 5.82 -0.23
N ASN A 122 -19.72 5.20 -1.40
CA ASN A 122 -20.58 4.03 -1.54
C ASN A 122 -20.09 2.84 -0.73
N LEU A 123 -18.77 2.61 -0.67
CA LEU A 123 -18.19 1.56 0.17
C LEU A 123 -18.47 1.82 1.67
N GLY A 124 -18.40 3.07 2.11
CA GLY A 124 -18.78 3.47 3.47
C GLY A 124 -20.27 3.20 3.76
N VAL A 125 -21.15 3.46 2.77
CA VAL A 125 -22.58 3.13 2.87
C VAL A 125 -22.80 1.62 2.94
N ILE A 126 -22.06 0.82 2.15
CA ILE A 126 -22.14 -0.64 2.18
C ILE A 126 -21.77 -1.16 3.58
N TYR A 127 -20.62 -0.74 4.10
CA TYR A 127 -20.19 -1.16 5.45
C TYR A 127 -21.18 -0.75 6.53
N PHE A 128 -21.75 0.44 6.44
CA PHE A 128 -22.77 0.89 7.39
C PHE A 128 -24.02 0.02 7.31
N ASN A 129 -24.48 -0.34 6.11
CA ASN A 129 -25.66 -1.19 5.93
C ASN A 129 -25.39 -2.64 6.36
N LEU A 130 -24.21 -3.20 6.09
CA LEU A 130 -23.78 -4.50 6.62
C LEU A 130 -23.78 -4.49 8.15
N GLY A 131 -23.25 -3.43 8.77
CA GLY A 131 -23.29 -3.26 10.22
C GLY A 131 -24.72 -3.27 10.78
N ASN A 132 -25.65 -2.53 10.15
CA ASN A 132 -27.07 -2.52 10.54
C ASN A 132 -27.75 -3.87 10.31
N PHE A 133 -27.43 -4.59 9.25
CA PHE A 133 -27.99 -5.90 8.96
C PHE A 133 -27.51 -6.93 9.96
N THR A 134 -26.20 -7.01 10.19
CA THR A 134 -25.58 -7.91 11.15
C THR A 134 -26.08 -7.62 12.57
N SER A 135 -26.23 -6.34 12.95
CA SER A 135 -26.80 -5.90 14.23
C SER A 135 -28.23 -6.43 14.45
N LYS A 136 -29.10 -6.30 13.44
CA LYS A 136 -30.49 -6.81 13.54
C LYS A 136 -30.57 -8.34 13.73
N ASN A 137 -29.58 -9.04 13.16
CA ASN A 137 -29.49 -10.51 13.22
C ASN A 137 -28.62 -11.02 14.38
N ALA A 138 -28.09 -10.10 15.20
CA ALA A 138 -27.15 -10.42 16.28
C ALA A 138 -27.85 -10.78 17.60
N LYS A 139 -29.19 -10.82 17.66
CA LYS A 139 -29.96 -11.07 18.90
C LYS A 139 -29.25 -12.06 19.83
N ASP A 140 -28.59 -11.51 20.87
CA ASP A 140 -27.82 -12.25 21.88
C ASP A 140 -26.56 -13.01 21.36
N ASP A 141 -26.17 -12.82 20.10
CA ASP A 141 -24.95 -13.36 19.51
C ASP A 141 -23.78 -12.35 19.59
N LYS A 142 -22.89 -12.58 20.56
CA LYS A 142 -21.74 -11.74 20.82
C LYS A 142 -20.76 -11.65 19.63
N ILE A 143 -20.65 -12.70 18.80
CA ILE A 143 -19.76 -12.75 17.65
C ILE A 143 -20.30 -11.81 16.58
N LYS A 144 -21.58 -11.92 16.25
CA LYS A 144 -22.24 -11.04 15.28
C LYS A 144 -22.25 -9.58 15.73
N SER A 145 -22.48 -9.31 17.02
CA SER A 145 -22.39 -7.94 17.53
C SER A 145 -20.98 -7.35 17.37
N LYS A 146 -19.91 -8.14 17.60
CA LYS A 146 -18.53 -7.70 17.34
C LYS A 146 -18.26 -7.45 15.85
N GLU A 147 -18.82 -8.28 14.99
CA GLU A 147 -18.72 -8.11 13.55
C GLU A 147 -19.43 -6.83 13.09
N ALA A 148 -20.63 -6.56 13.59
CA ALA A 148 -21.34 -5.31 13.35
C ALA A 148 -20.51 -4.09 13.76
N VAL A 149 -19.85 -4.15 14.94
CA VAL A 149 -18.92 -3.10 15.38
C VAL A 149 -17.76 -2.92 14.38
N LYS A 150 -17.21 -4.02 13.85
CA LYS A 150 -16.13 -3.95 12.84
C LYS A 150 -16.60 -3.24 11.58
N TYR A 151 -17.78 -3.54 11.08
CA TYR A 151 -18.35 -2.86 9.91
C TYR A 151 -18.58 -1.35 10.16
N PHE A 152 -19.08 -0.95 11.33
CA PHE A 152 -19.23 0.47 11.67
C PHE A 152 -17.87 1.20 11.78
N LYS A 153 -16.82 0.53 12.25
CA LYS A 153 -15.46 1.07 12.27
C LYS A 153 -14.89 1.29 10.86
N HIS A 154 -15.16 0.37 9.93
CA HIS A 154 -14.76 0.50 8.53
C HIS A 154 -15.50 1.66 7.82
N ALA A 155 -16.83 1.76 8.04
CA ALA A 155 -17.61 2.88 7.54
C ALA A 155 -17.09 4.23 8.08
N LEU A 156 -16.82 4.29 9.39
CA LEU A 156 -16.26 5.47 10.05
C LEU A 156 -14.93 5.89 9.44
N TYR A 157 -14.04 4.94 9.18
CA TYR A 157 -12.74 5.20 8.55
C TYR A 157 -12.90 5.87 7.18
N LEU A 158 -13.78 5.33 6.34
CA LEU A 158 -13.98 5.83 4.98
C LEU A 158 -14.58 7.24 4.98
N PHE A 159 -15.60 7.50 5.80
CA PHE A 159 -16.19 8.83 5.89
C PHE A 159 -15.26 9.86 6.56
N ASP A 160 -14.48 9.45 7.55
CA ASP A 160 -13.49 10.33 8.19
C ASP A 160 -12.35 10.70 7.23
N ARG A 161 -11.86 9.73 6.45
CA ARG A 161 -10.87 9.99 5.40
C ARG A 161 -11.42 10.95 4.34
N LEU A 162 -12.64 10.72 3.84
CA LEU A 162 -13.28 11.62 2.88
C LEU A 162 -13.45 13.03 3.44
N LYS A 163 -13.88 13.18 4.69
CA LYS A 163 -14.02 14.46 5.38
C LYS A 163 -12.73 15.26 5.39
N ASN A 164 -11.60 14.58 5.56
CA ASN A 164 -10.30 15.22 5.68
C ASN A 164 -9.63 15.50 4.31
N THR A 165 -10.05 14.83 3.23
CA THR A 165 -9.36 14.90 1.92
C THR A 165 -10.20 15.47 0.79
N ALA A 166 -11.50 15.21 0.71
CA ALA A 166 -12.29 15.53 -0.47
C ALA A 166 -12.37 17.05 -0.76
N PHE A 167 -12.51 17.85 0.29
CA PHE A 167 -12.65 19.31 0.16
C PHE A 167 -11.36 20.01 -0.29
N SER A 168 -10.20 19.47 0.08
CA SER A 168 -8.89 20.04 -0.31
C SER A 168 -8.45 19.59 -1.70
N THR A 169 -8.96 18.44 -2.18
CA THR A 169 -8.51 17.83 -3.45
C THR A 169 -9.40 18.19 -4.63
N LEU A 170 -10.73 18.27 -4.43
CA LEU A 170 -11.69 18.62 -5.48
C LEU A 170 -11.97 20.12 -5.47
N SER A 171 -12.05 20.71 -6.66
CA SER A 171 -12.50 22.09 -6.81
C SER A 171 -13.95 22.26 -6.35
N SER A 172 -14.33 23.45 -5.91
CA SER A 172 -15.70 23.73 -5.47
C SER A 172 -16.77 23.46 -6.54
N LYS A 173 -16.38 23.48 -7.83
CA LYS A 173 -17.26 23.16 -8.98
C LYS A 173 -17.41 21.66 -9.20
N GLU A 174 -16.53 20.84 -8.65
CA GLU A 174 -16.50 19.38 -8.81
C GLU A 174 -16.88 18.64 -7.53
N LEU A 175 -17.12 19.36 -6.43
CA LEU A 175 -17.43 18.78 -5.12
C LEU A 175 -18.95 18.62 -4.95
N PRO A 176 -19.50 17.38 -4.99
CA PRO A 176 -20.90 17.12 -4.71
C PRO A 176 -21.28 17.48 -3.28
N TYR A 177 -22.56 17.81 -3.07
CA TYR A 177 -23.05 18.26 -1.77
C TYR A 177 -22.88 17.21 -0.65
N ASP A 178 -22.93 15.93 -0.98
CA ASP A 178 -22.74 14.83 -0.04
C ASP A 178 -21.27 14.56 0.34
N LEU A 179 -20.32 15.14 -0.39
CA LEU A 179 -18.89 15.13 -0.03
C LEU A 179 -18.45 16.38 0.77
N TYR A 180 -19.39 17.28 1.12
CA TYR A 180 -19.05 18.42 1.97
C TYR A 180 -18.69 17.96 3.40
N PRO A 181 -17.69 18.60 4.04
CA PRO A 181 -17.21 18.21 5.38
C PRO A 181 -18.30 18.14 6.44
N SER A 182 -19.31 19.05 6.39
CA SER A 182 -20.44 19.03 7.33
C SER A 182 -21.29 17.78 7.20
N HIS A 183 -21.55 17.31 5.96
CA HIS A 183 -22.31 16.10 5.71
C HIS A 183 -21.50 14.84 6.09
N LEU A 184 -20.25 14.77 5.69
CA LEU A 184 -19.37 13.64 6.02
C LEU A 184 -19.16 13.53 7.55
N LYS A 185 -19.02 14.67 8.25
CA LYS A 185 -18.98 14.71 9.73
C LYS A 185 -20.27 14.15 10.32
N TYR A 186 -21.42 14.49 9.72
CA TYR A 186 -22.71 13.92 10.15
C TYR A 186 -22.72 12.38 9.98
N LEU A 187 -22.22 11.85 8.84
CA LEU A 187 -22.14 10.40 8.61
C LEU A 187 -21.19 9.71 9.60
N CYS A 188 -20.06 10.35 9.94
CA CYS A 188 -19.17 9.85 11.00
C CYS A 188 -19.90 9.75 12.35
N GLN A 189 -20.70 10.76 12.74
CA GLN A 189 -21.48 10.72 13.97
C GLN A 189 -22.49 9.57 13.97
N MET A 190 -23.12 9.29 12.83
CA MET A 190 -24.03 8.15 12.71
C MET A 190 -23.30 6.81 12.88
N CYS A 191 -22.13 6.64 12.31
CA CYS A 191 -21.30 5.44 12.54
C CYS A 191 -20.94 5.27 14.02
N ILE A 192 -20.56 6.35 14.70
CA ILE A 192 -20.23 6.34 16.14
C ILE A 192 -21.45 5.94 16.97
N ILE A 193 -22.63 6.52 16.69
CA ILE A 193 -23.88 6.19 17.41
C ILE A 193 -24.19 4.71 17.30
N TYR A 194 -24.28 4.17 16.08
CA TYR A 194 -24.69 2.79 15.86
C TYR A 194 -23.64 1.80 16.39
N GLY A 195 -22.36 2.05 16.09
CA GLY A 195 -21.29 1.19 16.59
C GLY A 195 -21.17 1.21 18.12
N GLN A 196 -21.44 2.34 18.77
CA GLN A 196 -21.39 2.44 20.23
C GLN A 196 -22.59 1.74 20.88
N ILE A 197 -23.78 1.75 20.24
CA ILE A 197 -24.93 0.95 20.67
C ILE A 197 -24.56 -0.54 20.69
N GLU A 198 -23.95 -1.05 19.62
CA GLU A 198 -23.51 -2.45 19.55
C GLU A 198 -22.44 -2.78 20.61
N ILE A 199 -21.53 -1.86 20.89
CA ILE A 199 -20.55 -2.05 21.98
C ILE A 199 -21.24 -2.20 23.33
N ILE A 200 -22.31 -1.44 23.59
CA ILE A 200 -23.13 -1.59 24.82
C ILE A 200 -23.84 -2.95 24.85
N ASP A 201 -24.34 -3.40 23.70
CA ASP A 201 -25.02 -4.70 23.63
C ASP A 201 -24.02 -5.86 23.83
N VAL A 202 -22.79 -5.76 23.30
CA VAL A 202 -21.69 -6.68 23.66
C VAL A 202 -21.36 -6.64 25.14
N ALA A 203 -21.32 -5.45 25.74
CA ALA A 203 -21.03 -5.30 27.18
C ALA A 203 -22.09 -5.87 28.08
N ARG A 204 -23.38 -5.84 27.67
CA ARG A 204 -24.50 -6.48 28.39
C ARG A 204 -24.40 -8.00 28.44
N GLN A 205 -23.82 -8.61 27.42
CA GLN A 205 -23.66 -10.07 27.31
C GLN A 205 -22.42 -10.57 28.09
N MET A 206 -21.64 -9.68 28.72
CA MET A 206 -20.49 -10.07 29.56
C MET A 206 -20.97 -10.52 30.97
N LYS A 207 -20.24 -11.50 31.54
CA LYS A 207 -20.54 -12.07 32.88
C LYS A 207 -20.51 -10.99 33.99
N HIS A 208 -19.66 -9.98 33.87
CA HIS A 208 -19.60 -8.87 34.81
C HIS A 208 -20.13 -7.60 34.13
N GLN A 209 -21.29 -7.13 34.61
CA GLN A 209 -21.90 -5.91 34.08
C GLN A 209 -21.25 -4.69 34.70
N GLU A 210 -20.43 -3.99 33.90
CA GLU A 210 -19.82 -2.72 34.27
C GLU A 210 -20.83 -1.56 34.06
N HIS A 211 -21.75 -1.38 34.97
CA HIS A 211 -22.82 -0.38 34.87
C HIS A 211 -22.28 1.04 34.67
N LEU A 212 -21.17 1.40 35.35
CA LEU A 212 -20.56 2.71 35.22
C LEU A 212 -20.02 2.94 33.80
N LEU A 213 -19.33 1.95 33.24
CA LEU A 213 -18.83 2.04 31.84
C LEU A 213 -20.02 2.18 30.87
N GLN A 214 -21.08 1.40 31.05
CA GLN A 214 -22.28 1.51 30.21
C GLN A 214 -22.92 2.91 30.33
N ALA A 215 -22.97 3.50 31.52
CA ALA A 215 -23.47 4.85 31.73
C ALA A 215 -22.59 5.89 30.93
N GLN A 216 -21.28 5.77 31.01
CA GLN A 216 -20.35 6.64 30.25
C GLN A 216 -20.54 6.51 28.74
N LEU A 217 -20.75 5.29 28.25
CA LEU A 217 -21.03 5.03 26.83
C LEU A 217 -22.37 5.64 26.39
N TYR A 218 -23.45 5.51 27.21
CA TYR A 218 -24.72 6.15 26.90
C TYR A 218 -24.66 7.67 26.91
N LEU A 219 -23.85 8.26 27.76
CA LEU A 219 -23.60 9.70 27.75
C LEU A 219 -22.89 10.08 26.43
N GLY A 220 -21.88 9.34 26.01
CA GLY A 220 -21.21 9.53 24.73
C GLY A 220 -22.17 9.48 23.53
N ILE A 221 -23.08 8.49 23.50
CA ILE A 221 -24.12 8.42 22.45
C ILE A 221 -25.02 9.66 22.48
N SER A 222 -25.45 10.10 23.66
CA SER A 222 -26.26 11.33 23.79
C SER A 222 -25.55 12.57 23.23
N GLU A 223 -24.28 12.76 23.56
CA GLU A 223 -23.47 13.88 23.03
C GLU A 223 -23.29 13.77 21.51
N THR A 224 -23.09 12.56 21.00
CA THR A 224 -22.98 12.32 19.55
C THR A 224 -24.28 12.67 18.83
N PHE A 225 -25.46 12.31 19.41
CA PHE A 225 -26.75 12.71 18.85
C PHE A 225 -26.95 14.22 18.86
N LYS A 226 -26.45 14.93 19.88
CA LYS A 226 -26.50 16.38 19.95
C LYS A 226 -25.69 16.99 18.78
N ILE A 227 -24.46 16.54 18.58
CA ILE A 227 -23.61 16.96 17.46
C ILE A 227 -24.28 16.62 16.11
N ALA A 228 -24.86 15.43 15.97
CA ALA A 228 -25.56 15.04 14.74
C ALA A 228 -26.78 15.96 14.46
N ALA A 229 -27.51 16.37 15.49
CA ALA A 229 -28.63 17.31 15.36
C ALA A 229 -28.15 18.70 14.88
N GLU A 230 -27.08 19.22 15.46
CA GLU A 230 -26.45 20.49 15.04
C GLU A 230 -25.96 20.40 13.58
N LEU A 231 -25.26 19.34 13.20
CA LEU A 231 -24.80 19.11 11.82
C LEU A 231 -25.93 18.96 10.82
N SER A 232 -27.07 18.41 11.23
CA SER A 232 -28.26 18.28 10.37
C SER A 232 -28.88 19.62 9.97
N GLU A 233 -28.60 20.70 10.66
CA GLU A 233 -29.04 22.06 10.37
C GLU A 233 -28.11 22.81 9.41
N LEU A 234 -26.87 22.38 9.30
CA LEU A 234 -25.88 23.00 8.43
C LEU A 234 -26.13 22.68 6.95
N LYS A 235 -25.88 23.64 6.07
CA LYS A 235 -25.86 23.40 4.62
C LYS A 235 -24.61 22.61 4.23
N PRO A 236 -24.70 21.67 3.28
CA PRO A 236 -25.90 21.28 2.50
C PRO A 236 -26.78 20.23 3.20
N THR A 237 -26.38 19.66 4.33
CA THR A 237 -27.03 18.55 5.05
C THR A 237 -28.50 18.86 5.37
N SER A 238 -28.79 20.13 5.71
CA SER A 238 -30.14 20.60 6.04
C SER A 238 -31.16 20.42 4.91
N LYS A 239 -30.70 20.30 3.66
CA LYS A 239 -31.59 20.04 2.51
C LYS A 239 -32.05 18.59 2.38
N LYS A 240 -31.34 17.66 3.04
CA LYS A 240 -31.65 16.22 3.03
C LYS A 240 -32.71 15.85 4.06
N PHE A 241 -32.72 16.52 5.20
CA PHE A 241 -33.52 16.09 6.34
C PHE A 241 -34.75 16.99 6.58
N LYS A 242 -35.89 16.32 6.84
CA LYS A 242 -37.12 16.97 7.29
C LYS A 242 -36.98 17.43 8.75
N GLU A 243 -37.72 18.47 9.14
CA GLU A 243 -37.77 18.99 10.49
C GLU A 243 -38.12 17.91 11.55
N GLU A 244 -39.01 16.99 11.18
CA GLU A 244 -39.39 15.86 12.03
C GLU A 244 -38.18 14.97 12.40
N TYR A 245 -37.26 14.73 11.44
CA TYR A 245 -36.05 13.96 11.70
C TYR A 245 -35.08 14.68 12.65
N ARG A 246 -34.96 16.00 12.53
CA ARG A 246 -34.13 16.78 13.48
C ARG A 246 -34.69 16.70 14.90
N LYS A 247 -36.02 16.82 15.04
CA LYS A 247 -36.69 16.61 16.32
C LYS A 247 -36.45 15.22 16.87
N PHE A 248 -36.42 14.21 16.00
CA PHE A 248 -36.04 12.87 16.39
C PHE A 248 -34.62 12.81 16.95
N LEU A 249 -33.63 13.41 16.30
CA LEU A 249 -32.25 13.44 16.82
C LEU A 249 -32.18 14.10 18.21
N LEU A 250 -32.84 15.24 18.39
CA LEU A 250 -32.92 15.92 19.71
C LEU A 250 -33.66 15.11 20.76
N ASN A 251 -34.72 14.40 20.39
CA ASN A 251 -35.43 13.48 21.27
C ASN A 251 -34.49 12.36 21.75
N ARG A 252 -33.65 11.79 20.86
CA ARG A 252 -32.67 10.77 21.22
C ARG A 252 -31.60 11.25 22.19
N VAL A 253 -31.22 12.52 22.18
CA VAL A 253 -30.34 13.11 23.19
C VAL A 253 -30.90 12.88 24.60
N GLN A 254 -32.17 13.17 24.82
CA GLN A 254 -32.80 13.00 26.12
C GLN A 254 -33.03 11.52 26.46
N TYR A 255 -33.39 10.70 25.48
CA TYR A 255 -33.56 9.26 25.65
C TYR A 255 -32.27 8.58 26.13
N TYR A 256 -31.12 8.84 25.49
CA TYR A 256 -29.87 8.22 25.89
C TYR A 256 -29.31 8.79 27.21
N ARG A 257 -29.63 10.05 27.55
CA ARG A 257 -29.40 10.54 28.92
C ARG A 257 -30.24 9.81 29.95
N ALA A 258 -31.49 9.45 29.63
CA ALA A 258 -32.31 8.61 30.50
C ALA A 258 -31.64 7.23 30.70
N MET A 259 -31.14 6.61 29.62
CA MET A 259 -30.46 5.31 29.72
C MET A 259 -29.16 5.39 30.54
N MET A 260 -28.43 6.52 30.45
CA MET A 260 -27.27 6.79 31.31
C MET A 260 -27.72 6.76 32.81
N TYR A 261 -28.79 7.48 33.16
CA TYR A 261 -29.30 7.49 34.54
C TYR A 261 -29.78 6.12 34.97
N GLN A 262 -30.37 5.33 34.08
CA GLN A 262 -30.76 3.93 34.39
C GLN A 262 -29.52 3.12 34.83
N LYS A 263 -28.40 3.25 34.12
CA LYS A 263 -27.18 2.52 34.47
C LYS A 263 -26.49 3.03 35.73
N LEU A 264 -26.55 4.34 35.98
CA LEU A 264 -26.09 4.89 37.25
C LEU A 264 -26.95 4.40 38.44
N ARG A 265 -28.29 4.30 38.27
CA ARG A 265 -29.18 3.68 39.23
C ARG A 265 -28.80 2.22 39.50
N ASP A 266 -28.62 1.44 38.42
CA ASP A 266 -28.25 0.01 38.52
C ASP A 266 -26.90 -0.14 39.26
N ASN A 267 -25.93 0.74 39.02
CA ASN A 267 -24.64 0.75 39.72
C ASN A 267 -24.80 1.11 41.23
N ALA A 268 -25.64 2.08 41.53
CA ALA A 268 -25.90 2.47 42.92
C ALA A 268 -26.67 1.37 43.67
N GLN A 269 -27.63 0.72 43.00
CA GLN A 269 -28.36 -0.44 43.54
C GLN A 269 -27.41 -1.61 43.83
N ALA A 270 -26.52 -1.95 42.88
CA ALA A 270 -25.56 -3.02 43.09
C ALA A 270 -24.58 -2.75 44.24
N LYS A 271 -24.24 -1.47 44.51
CA LYS A 271 -23.49 -1.08 45.72
C LYS A 271 -24.32 -1.25 46.98
N PHE A 272 -25.56 -0.82 46.91
CA PHE A 272 -26.46 -1.00 48.06
C PHE A 272 -26.66 -2.46 48.41
N ASP A 273 -26.88 -3.32 47.41
CA ASP A 273 -27.06 -4.77 47.62
C ASP A 273 -25.80 -5.43 48.23
N LYS A 274 -24.61 -4.88 47.97
CA LYS A 274 -23.34 -5.38 48.50
C LYS A 274 -22.99 -4.80 49.87
N ASP A 275 -23.11 -3.47 50.01
CA ASP A 275 -22.51 -2.74 51.12
C ASP A 275 -23.57 -2.07 52.05
N GLY A 276 -24.86 -2.18 51.71
CA GLY A 276 -25.97 -1.56 52.43
C GLY A 276 -26.05 -0.03 52.28
N VAL A 277 -25.21 0.58 51.45
CA VAL A 277 -25.10 2.04 51.31
C VAL A 277 -25.28 2.47 49.84
N GLY A 278 -26.09 3.52 49.61
CA GLY A 278 -26.29 4.08 48.26
C GLY A 278 -27.70 4.00 47.71
N TYR A 279 -28.68 3.57 48.48
CA TYR A 279 -30.08 3.52 48.04
C TYR A 279 -30.62 4.93 47.72
N GLY A 280 -30.26 5.97 48.49
CA GLY A 280 -30.61 7.35 48.23
C GLY A 280 -30.04 7.86 46.89
N ASP A 281 -28.81 7.40 46.51
CA ASP A 281 -28.24 7.69 45.21
C ASP A 281 -29.03 6.99 44.09
N ALA A 282 -29.41 5.70 44.29
CA ALA A 282 -30.21 4.97 43.31
C ALA A 282 -31.59 5.65 43.10
N LEU A 283 -32.25 6.08 44.18
CA LEU A 283 -33.50 6.81 44.10
C LEU A 283 -33.35 8.17 43.38
N THR A 284 -32.26 8.89 43.62
CA THR A 284 -31.93 10.15 42.94
C THR A 284 -31.80 9.92 41.44
N PHE A 285 -31.06 8.87 41.01
CA PHE A 285 -30.93 8.54 39.61
C PHE A 285 -32.22 8.07 38.96
N GLN A 286 -33.08 7.35 39.69
CA GLN A 286 -34.39 6.97 39.21
C GLN A 286 -35.27 8.21 38.94
N GLY A 287 -35.29 9.20 39.82
CA GLY A 287 -36.01 10.45 39.60
C GLY A 287 -35.49 11.21 38.33
N LYS A 288 -34.16 11.28 38.13
CA LYS A 288 -33.56 11.88 36.95
C LYS A 288 -33.89 11.12 35.66
N LEU A 289 -33.90 9.77 35.71
CA LEU A 289 -34.30 8.89 34.60
C LEU A 289 -35.74 9.22 34.17
N VAL A 290 -36.71 9.20 35.12
CA VAL A 290 -38.10 9.48 34.83
C VAL A 290 -38.29 10.90 34.29
N ASN A 291 -37.63 11.92 34.86
CA ASN A 291 -37.66 13.27 34.35
C ASN A 291 -37.14 13.40 32.89
N LYS A 292 -36.10 12.65 32.54
CA LYS A 292 -35.59 12.64 31.14
C LYS A 292 -36.59 11.91 30.21
N LEU A 293 -37.20 10.80 30.63
CA LEU A 293 -38.21 10.13 29.83
C LEU A 293 -39.46 11.02 29.63
N LEU A 294 -39.88 11.82 30.63
CA LEU A 294 -40.95 12.82 30.48
C LEU A 294 -40.58 13.92 29.45
N GLN A 295 -39.29 14.35 29.38
CA GLN A 295 -38.84 15.28 28.36
C GLN A 295 -38.90 14.63 26.96
N VAL A 296 -38.57 13.34 26.83
CA VAL A 296 -38.76 12.54 25.60
C VAL A 296 -40.22 12.52 25.20
N GLU A 297 -41.14 12.19 26.16
CA GLU A 297 -42.58 12.12 25.91
C GLU A 297 -43.15 13.40 25.31
N LYS A 298 -42.78 14.57 25.82
CA LYS A 298 -43.22 15.90 25.34
C LYS A 298 -42.91 16.16 23.86
N THR A 299 -41.93 15.46 23.30
CA THR A 299 -41.46 15.65 21.92
C THR A 299 -41.83 14.48 21.00
N LEU A 300 -42.39 13.38 21.52
CA LEU A 300 -42.70 12.16 20.75
C LEU A 300 -43.59 12.40 19.52
N GLU A 301 -44.68 13.14 19.70
CA GLU A 301 -45.66 13.40 18.63
C GLU A 301 -45.01 14.18 17.45
N LYS A 302 -43.94 14.96 17.74
CA LYS A 302 -43.20 15.72 16.73
C LYS A 302 -42.21 14.88 15.92
N CYS A 303 -42.01 13.60 16.29
CA CYS A 303 -41.08 12.66 15.62
C CYS A 303 -41.68 11.22 15.54
N LYS A 304 -43.00 11.12 15.48
CA LYS A 304 -43.76 9.84 15.54
C LYS A 304 -43.36 8.85 14.45
N SER A 305 -42.95 9.33 13.28
CA SER A 305 -42.54 8.47 12.18
C SER A 305 -41.23 7.68 12.45
N TYR A 306 -40.50 8.04 13.51
CA TYR A 306 -39.20 7.45 13.84
C TYR A 306 -39.18 6.70 15.18
N VAL A 307 -40.27 6.70 15.95
CA VAL A 307 -40.29 6.15 17.30
C VAL A 307 -41.52 5.28 17.48
N ASN A 308 -41.37 4.11 18.11
CA ASN A 308 -42.48 3.28 18.58
C ASN A 308 -43.06 3.89 19.86
N ILE A 309 -44.15 4.67 19.71
CA ILE A 309 -44.77 5.40 20.79
C ILE A 309 -45.35 4.44 21.85
N LYS A 310 -45.95 3.30 21.44
CA LYS A 310 -46.55 2.33 22.36
C LYS A 310 -45.51 1.74 23.31
N GLU A 311 -44.44 1.21 22.74
CA GLU A 311 -43.33 0.62 23.52
C GLU A 311 -42.70 1.65 24.48
N PHE A 312 -42.52 2.90 24.00
CA PHE A 312 -41.99 3.96 24.83
C PHE A 312 -42.92 4.27 26.04
N LYS A 313 -44.24 4.37 25.83
CA LYS A 313 -45.22 4.64 26.90
C LYS A 313 -45.24 3.52 27.92
N GLU A 314 -45.17 2.27 27.49
CA GLU A 314 -45.06 1.08 28.38
C GLU A 314 -43.80 1.18 29.25
N LYS A 315 -42.65 1.50 28.65
CA LYS A 315 -41.38 1.68 29.37
C LYS A 315 -41.46 2.86 30.38
N LEU A 316 -42.01 4.00 29.99
CA LEU A 316 -42.16 5.14 30.89
C LEU A 316 -43.07 4.80 32.11
N LYS A 317 -44.15 4.07 31.86
CA LYS A 317 -45.04 3.61 32.94
C LYS A 317 -44.28 2.70 33.89
N ALA A 318 -43.58 1.69 33.37
CA ALA A 318 -42.82 0.76 34.20
C ALA A 318 -41.77 1.48 35.08
N GLU A 319 -41.07 2.48 34.52
CA GLU A 319 -40.06 3.25 35.26
C GLU A 319 -40.72 4.18 36.32
N LYS A 320 -41.89 4.74 36.04
CA LYS A 320 -42.65 5.50 37.05
C LYS A 320 -43.09 4.61 38.21
N ASP A 321 -43.66 3.44 37.91
CA ASP A 321 -44.14 2.48 38.92
C ASP A 321 -42.95 1.97 39.78
N LEU A 322 -41.79 1.72 39.17
CA LEU A 322 -40.57 1.37 39.90
C LEU A 322 -40.09 2.52 40.79
N GLY A 323 -40.11 3.73 40.31
CA GLY A 323 -39.70 4.92 41.08
C GLY A 323 -40.58 5.11 42.32
N GLN A 324 -41.89 4.92 42.18
CA GLN A 324 -42.79 5.00 43.33
C GLN A 324 -42.51 3.91 44.38
N LYS A 325 -42.29 2.65 43.92
CA LYS A 325 -41.91 1.55 44.82
C LYS A 325 -40.61 1.83 45.58
N MET A 326 -39.61 2.36 44.86
CA MET A 326 -38.34 2.72 45.48
C MET A 326 -38.46 3.84 46.50
N LEU A 327 -39.35 4.83 46.24
CA LEU A 327 -39.65 5.92 47.18
C LEU A 327 -40.34 5.38 48.45
N ASP A 328 -41.38 4.56 48.27
CA ASP A 328 -42.13 3.95 49.38
C ASP A 328 -41.22 3.08 50.27
N LEU A 329 -40.29 2.32 49.66
CA LEU A 329 -39.32 1.52 50.41
C LEU A 329 -38.31 2.41 51.17
N ASN A 330 -37.86 3.50 50.56
CA ASN A 330 -36.96 4.42 51.25
C ASN A 330 -37.61 5.10 52.43
N GLU A 331 -38.87 5.54 52.29
CA GLU A 331 -39.64 6.18 53.35
C GLU A 331 -39.97 5.25 54.52
N ARG A 332 -40.20 3.96 54.21
CA ARG A 332 -40.63 2.98 55.25
C ARG A 332 -39.47 2.21 55.88
N VAL A 333 -38.37 1.99 55.16
CA VAL A 333 -37.33 1.03 55.56
C VAL A 333 -35.94 1.64 55.63
N TYR A 334 -35.50 2.32 54.56
CA TYR A 334 -34.07 2.67 54.43
C TYR A 334 -33.73 4.04 54.95
N HIS A 335 -34.62 5.02 54.88
CA HIS A 335 -34.50 6.42 55.36
C HIS A 335 -33.22 7.11 54.86
N GLN A 336 -32.72 6.74 53.68
CA GLN A 336 -31.52 7.35 53.14
C GLN A 336 -31.84 8.70 52.45
N SER A 337 -30.99 9.70 52.66
CA SER A 337 -31.15 11.01 52.05
C SER A 337 -30.84 10.96 50.56
N THR A 338 -31.70 11.61 49.76
CA THR A 338 -31.44 11.84 48.35
C THR A 338 -30.48 13.00 48.22
N LYS A 339 -29.38 12.83 47.47
CA LYS A 339 -28.39 13.90 47.25
C LYS A 339 -28.85 14.84 46.14
N GLU A 340 -28.66 16.15 46.36
CA GLU A 340 -28.86 17.11 45.28
C GLU A 340 -27.87 16.92 44.12
N SER A 341 -28.31 17.26 42.92
CA SER A 341 -27.82 16.77 41.65
C SER A 341 -26.42 17.19 41.19
N GLU A 342 -25.75 18.10 41.88
CA GLU A 342 -24.51 18.77 41.36
C GLU A 342 -23.23 17.95 41.52
N ASN A 343 -23.23 16.87 42.33
CA ASN A 343 -22.01 16.16 42.69
C ASN A 343 -21.72 14.88 41.82
N PHE A 344 -22.59 14.52 40.86
CA PHE A 344 -22.37 13.34 40.03
C PHE A 344 -21.84 13.73 38.64
N LYS A 345 -20.53 13.96 38.53
CA LYS A 345 -19.87 14.16 37.25
C LYS A 345 -19.52 12.82 36.63
N THR A 346 -20.32 12.38 35.66
CA THR A 346 -19.96 11.26 34.76
C THR A 346 -19.35 11.83 33.49
N THR A 347 -18.20 11.32 33.10
CA THR A 347 -17.54 11.69 31.84
C THR A 347 -18.02 10.79 30.71
N SER A 348 -18.19 11.36 29.51
CA SER A 348 -18.51 10.57 28.32
C SER A 348 -17.32 9.70 27.88
N LYS A 349 -17.62 8.53 27.35
CA LYS A 349 -16.61 7.61 26.81
C LYS A 349 -16.99 7.18 25.41
N PHE A 350 -15.99 7.14 24.53
CA PHE A 350 -16.11 6.72 23.15
C PHE A 350 -15.14 5.56 22.90
N LEU A 351 -15.64 4.42 22.43
CA LEU A 351 -14.82 3.24 22.16
C LEU A 351 -14.75 2.88 20.67
N LEU A 352 -15.57 3.54 19.84
CA LEU A 352 -15.53 3.32 18.41
C LEU A 352 -14.44 4.21 17.78
N THR A 353 -13.38 3.56 17.29
CA THR A 353 -12.29 4.19 16.55
C THR A 353 -12.33 3.77 15.09
N PRO A 354 -11.91 4.63 14.14
CA PRO A 354 -11.80 4.26 12.73
C PRO A 354 -10.87 3.05 12.53
N LEU A 355 -11.27 2.12 11.65
CA LEU A 355 -10.48 0.95 11.29
C LEU A 355 -10.41 0.84 9.77
N LEU A 356 -9.20 0.85 9.22
CA LEU A 356 -8.97 0.64 7.79
C LEU A 356 -9.49 -0.74 7.37
N PRO A 357 -10.32 -0.87 6.31
CA PRO A 357 -10.67 -2.18 5.74
C PRO A 357 -9.41 -2.91 5.26
N GLU A 358 -9.31 -4.21 5.58
CA GLU A 358 -8.12 -5.03 5.36
C GLU A 358 -7.82 -5.23 3.87
N ASP A 359 -8.87 -5.33 3.06
CA ASP A 359 -8.87 -5.57 1.62
C ASP A 359 -8.72 -4.29 0.76
N LEU A 360 -8.56 -3.12 1.39
CA LEU A 360 -8.40 -1.85 0.69
C LEU A 360 -6.93 -1.42 0.69
N PHE A 361 -6.30 -1.33 -0.50
CA PHE A 361 -4.88 -1.01 -0.69
C PHE A 361 -4.58 0.49 -0.56
N ILE A 362 -4.75 1.03 0.65
CA ILE A 362 -4.39 2.41 1.01
C ILE A 362 -3.63 2.42 2.34
N GLY A 363 -2.73 3.40 2.52
CA GLY A 363 -1.92 3.52 3.73
C GLY A 363 -1.14 2.24 4.04
N LYS A 364 -1.14 1.81 5.29
CA LYS A 364 -0.39 0.63 5.76
C LYS A 364 -0.72 -0.69 5.04
N ASN A 365 -1.92 -0.84 4.49
CA ASN A 365 -2.24 -2.06 3.72
C ASN A 365 -1.55 -2.06 2.35
N LYS A 366 -1.33 -0.89 1.75
CA LYS A 366 -0.56 -0.77 0.51
C LYS A 366 0.90 -1.16 0.75
N GLU A 367 1.48 -0.71 1.85
CA GLU A 367 2.85 -1.07 2.24
C GLU A 367 3.00 -2.59 2.44
N LYS A 368 2.09 -3.21 3.20
CA LYS A 368 2.07 -4.68 3.40
C LYS A 368 1.85 -5.47 2.11
N ALA A 369 0.97 -5.01 1.22
CA ALA A 369 0.74 -5.65 -0.08
C ALA A 369 2.00 -5.57 -0.95
N GLN A 370 2.74 -4.46 -0.91
CA GLN A 370 4.02 -4.30 -1.61
C GLN A 370 5.10 -5.22 -1.02
N GLU A 371 5.21 -5.32 0.31
CA GLU A 371 6.13 -6.23 1.00
C GLU A 371 5.84 -7.70 0.66
N ASN A 372 4.57 -8.07 0.52
CA ASN A 372 4.14 -9.42 0.13
C ASN A 372 4.24 -9.69 -1.38
N GLY A 373 4.64 -8.72 -2.20
CA GLY A 373 4.69 -8.85 -3.66
C GLY A 373 3.33 -8.87 -4.35
N GLU A 374 2.26 -8.51 -3.64
CA GLU A 374 0.89 -8.46 -4.17
C GLU A 374 0.68 -7.18 -5.01
N LYS A 375 0.97 -7.24 -6.30
CA LYS A 375 0.66 -6.17 -7.25
C LYS A 375 -0.58 -6.55 -8.07
N ILE A 376 -1.50 -5.62 -8.24
CA ILE A 376 -2.74 -5.85 -9.02
C ILE A 376 -2.42 -6.07 -10.50
N CYS A 377 -1.49 -5.30 -11.05
CA CYS A 377 -0.98 -5.45 -12.42
C CYS A 377 0.48 -4.97 -12.46
N PRO A 378 1.46 -5.88 -12.28
CA PRO A 378 2.88 -5.53 -12.27
C PRO A 378 3.35 -4.87 -13.58
N GLU A 379 2.75 -5.23 -14.70
CA GLU A 379 3.11 -4.73 -16.03
C GLU A 379 2.81 -3.23 -16.21
N LEU A 380 1.90 -2.66 -15.41
CA LEU A 380 1.72 -1.20 -15.38
C LEU A 380 2.96 -0.45 -14.88
N ASP A 381 3.87 -1.13 -14.18
CA ASP A 381 5.11 -0.52 -13.70
C ASP A 381 6.05 -0.14 -14.86
N SER A 382 5.92 -0.79 -16.00
CA SER A 382 6.70 -0.48 -17.22
C SER A 382 6.14 0.71 -18.02
N LEU A 383 4.92 1.15 -17.73
CA LEU A 383 4.27 2.26 -18.41
C LEU A 383 4.66 3.60 -17.76
N ILE A 384 5.81 4.15 -18.17
CA ILE A 384 6.27 5.46 -17.70
C ILE A 384 6.08 6.49 -18.83
N PRO A 385 5.32 7.58 -18.61
CA PRO A 385 5.22 8.66 -19.58
C PRO A 385 6.60 9.29 -19.84
N GLU A 386 6.96 9.51 -21.10
CA GLU A 386 8.27 10.06 -21.48
C GLU A 386 8.68 11.33 -20.70
N PRO A 387 7.79 12.34 -20.51
CA PRO A 387 8.14 13.52 -19.72
C PRO A 387 8.47 13.21 -18.26
N VAL A 388 7.84 12.16 -17.69
CA VAL A 388 8.08 11.76 -16.29
C VAL A 388 9.43 11.08 -16.14
N LYS A 389 9.88 10.32 -17.14
CA LYS A 389 11.17 9.64 -17.12
C LYS A 389 12.32 10.63 -16.96
N GLU A 390 12.34 11.71 -17.76
CA GLU A 390 13.34 12.75 -17.62
C GLU A 390 13.33 13.44 -16.25
N MET A 391 12.14 13.65 -15.68
CA MET A 391 12.02 14.23 -14.34
C MET A 391 12.57 13.29 -13.26
N ILE A 392 12.31 11.99 -13.38
CA ILE A 392 12.84 10.96 -12.48
C ILE A 392 14.35 10.95 -12.50
N ASP A 393 14.96 10.95 -13.69
CA ASP A 393 16.41 10.91 -13.84
C ASP A 393 17.09 12.15 -13.21
N ARG A 394 16.55 13.35 -13.46
CA ARG A 394 17.03 14.59 -12.82
C ARG A 394 16.89 14.55 -11.30
N TYR A 395 15.73 14.11 -10.81
CA TYR A 395 15.49 14.01 -9.37
C TYR A 395 16.44 13.04 -8.69
N LYS A 396 16.62 11.83 -9.25
CA LYS A 396 17.56 10.83 -8.72
C LYS A 396 18.97 11.35 -8.65
N GLN A 397 19.43 12.02 -9.71
CA GLN A 397 20.75 12.61 -9.74
C GLN A 397 20.93 13.67 -8.64
N GLN A 398 19.97 14.60 -8.49
CA GLN A 398 20.03 15.66 -7.48
C GLN A 398 19.94 15.10 -6.07
N MET A 399 19.03 14.13 -5.84
CA MET A 399 18.84 13.54 -4.52
C MET A 399 20.01 12.65 -4.11
N SER A 400 20.60 11.88 -5.03
CA SER A 400 21.81 11.09 -4.75
C SER A 400 22.96 11.99 -4.34
N ALA A 401 23.18 13.09 -5.04
CA ALA A 401 24.23 14.05 -4.69
C ALA A 401 23.99 14.69 -3.30
N PHE A 402 22.74 15.04 -3.00
CA PHE A 402 22.36 15.56 -1.68
C PHE A 402 22.59 14.52 -0.57
N LEU A 403 22.21 13.28 -0.78
CA LEU A 403 22.39 12.19 0.19
C LEU A 403 23.88 11.89 0.41
N GLU A 404 24.65 11.75 -0.64
CA GLU A 404 26.10 11.50 -0.55
C GLU A 404 26.80 12.61 0.23
N GLN A 405 26.50 13.88 -0.05
CA GLN A 405 27.08 15.02 0.64
C GLN A 405 26.76 15.01 2.14
N ASN A 406 25.53 14.68 2.52
CA ASN A 406 25.10 14.73 3.92
C ASN A 406 25.46 13.48 4.71
N ILE A 407 25.36 12.29 4.10
CA ILE A 407 25.66 11.02 4.78
C ILE A 407 27.16 10.85 4.98
N SER A 408 28.02 11.35 4.08
CA SER A 408 29.48 11.23 4.16
C SER A 408 30.09 11.84 5.43
N GLN A 409 29.40 12.74 6.11
CA GLN A 409 29.86 13.36 7.35
C GLN A 409 29.56 12.54 8.60
N TYR A 410 28.76 11.47 8.50
CA TYR A 410 28.38 10.62 9.62
C TYR A 410 29.18 9.31 9.65
N GLU A 411 29.28 8.74 10.86
CA GLU A 411 29.85 7.41 11.04
C GLU A 411 28.90 6.35 10.48
N THR A 412 29.40 5.53 9.59
CA THR A 412 28.63 4.49 8.88
C THR A 412 29.24 3.11 9.15
N GLU A 413 28.55 2.06 8.76
CA GLU A 413 29.04 0.67 8.80
C GLU A 413 30.45 0.54 8.19
N LYS A 414 30.68 1.24 7.05
CA LYS A 414 32.00 1.25 6.38
C LYS A 414 33.09 1.84 7.27
N SER A 415 32.80 2.96 7.95
CA SER A 415 33.76 3.62 8.84
C SER A 415 34.05 2.81 10.11
N VAL A 416 33.03 2.13 10.65
CA VAL A 416 33.18 1.22 11.79
C VAL A 416 33.99 -0.02 11.40
N SER A 417 33.71 -0.59 10.23
CA SER A 417 34.47 -1.73 9.70
C SER A 417 35.95 -1.39 9.51
N ILE A 418 36.26 -0.22 8.93
CA ILE A 418 37.63 0.26 8.77
C ILE A 418 38.30 0.46 10.13
N PHE A 419 37.60 1.05 11.10
CA PHE A 419 38.10 1.26 12.46
C PHE A 419 38.47 -0.09 13.14
N LEU A 420 37.55 -1.06 13.13
CA LEU A 420 37.77 -2.37 13.73
C LEU A 420 38.93 -3.13 13.07
N ASN A 421 39.06 -3.04 11.76
CA ASN A 421 40.18 -3.65 11.02
C ASN A 421 41.53 -3.03 11.39
N ASN A 422 41.58 -1.70 11.62
CA ASN A 422 42.81 -0.99 11.98
C ASN A 422 43.27 -1.28 13.42
N LEU A 423 42.38 -1.76 14.30
CA LEU A 423 42.73 -2.13 15.66
C LEU A 423 43.54 -3.45 15.74
N HIS A 424 43.58 -4.21 14.64
CA HIS A 424 44.27 -5.50 14.57
C HIS A 424 43.92 -6.46 15.73
N LEU A 425 42.68 -6.41 16.20
CA LEU A 425 42.16 -7.26 17.25
C LEU A 425 41.89 -8.68 16.75
N PRO A 426 41.94 -9.69 17.66
CA PRO A 426 41.58 -11.06 17.33
C PRO A 426 40.16 -11.16 16.74
N PRO A 427 39.93 -11.95 15.67
CA PRO A 427 38.63 -12.02 14.98
C PRO A 427 37.46 -12.45 15.87
N HIS A 428 37.71 -13.20 16.95
CA HIS A 428 36.66 -13.62 17.89
C HIS A 428 36.11 -12.47 18.75
N LEU A 429 36.83 -11.36 18.85
CA LEU A 429 36.38 -10.15 19.54
C LEU A 429 35.60 -9.22 18.65
N THR A 430 35.81 -9.25 17.34
CA THR A 430 35.23 -8.33 16.37
C THR A 430 33.96 -8.84 15.68
N LYS A 431 33.49 -10.07 15.98
CA LYS A 431 32.29 -10.67 15.37
C LYS A 431 31.25 -11.02 16.43
N ARG A 432 29.96 -10.90 16.06
CA ARG A 432 28.82 -11.39 16.86
C ARG A 432 28.98 -12.90 17.08
N ARG A 433 28.81 -13.36 18.31
CA ARG A 433 28.69 -14.80 18.63
C ARG A 433 27.33 -15.27 18.06
N THR A 434 27.32 -15.90 16.89
CA THR A 434 26.24 -16.79 16.52
C THR A 434 26.26 -17.97 17.51
N GLY A 435 25.15 -18.16 18.20
CA GLY A 435 25.05 -18.98 19.42
C GLY A 435 25.26 -20.49 19.23
N GLU A 436 26.47 -20.91 18.84
CA GLU A 436 26.87 -22.30 18.91
C GLU A 436 28.27 -22.42 19.55
N SER A 437 28.28 -23.10 20.68
CA SER A 437 29.44 -23.51 21.46
C SER A 437 30.42 -24.31 20.57
N LEU A 438 31.58 -23.74 20.28
CA LEU A 438 32.71 -24.51 19.78
C LEU A 438 33.25 -25.40 20.91
N ASN A 439 32.62 -26.55 21.15
CA ASN A 439 33.15 -27.62 21.93
C ASN A 439 33.81 -28.66 21.01
N THR A 440 35.00 -28.98 21.33
CA THR A 440 35.81 -30.16 20.94
C THR A 440 36.57 -30.09 19.63
N GLY A 441 37.85 -30.23 19.75
CA GLY A 441 38.98 -30.82 19.01
C GLY A 441 38.95 -31.09 17.49
N ASN A 442 37.88 -30.82 16.78
CA ASN A 442 37.80 -30.87 15.33
C ASN A 442 37.37 -29.51 14.77
N VAL A 443 38.27 -28.83 14.10
CA VAL A 443 37.94 -27.61 13.37
C VAL A 443 37.05 -28.01 12.19
N ASN A 444 35.76 -27.78 12.32
CA ASN A 444 34.78 -27.98 11.25
C ASN A 444 34.43 -26.63 10.62
N LEU A 445 33.94 -26.67 9.37
CA LEU A 445 33.35 -25.50 8.73
C LEU A 445 32.19 -24.97 9.57
N PRO A 446 32.08 -23.63 9.80
CA PRO A 446 30.94 -23.04 10.50
C PRO A 446 29.63 -23.46 9.81
N PRO A 447 28.58 -23.88 10.55
CA PRO A 447 27.34 -24.39 9.97
C PRO A 447 26.68 -23.42 8.98
N GLN A 448 26.69 -22.14 9.33
CA GLN A 448 26.13 -21.09 8.45
C GLN A 448 26.93 -20.92 7.15
N LEU A 449 28.25 -20.96 7.23
CA LEU A 449 29.10 -20.93 6.05
C LEU A 449 28.89 -22.16 5.17
N TRP A 450 28.78 -23.35 5.79
CA TRP A 450 28.47 -24.57 5.05
C TRP A 450 27.08 -24.52 4.41
N GLN A 451 26.06 -23.99 5.09
CA GLN A 451 24.73 -23.82 4.54
C GLN A 451 24.76 -22.92 3.29
N LYS A 452 25.51 -21.81 3.35
CA LYS A 452 25.70 -20.89 2.23
C LYS A 452 26.43 -21.55 1.06
N ILE A 453 27.52 -22.26 1.32
CA ILE A 453 28.27 -22.99 0.31
C ILE A 453 27.41 -24.11 -0.31
N SER A 454 26.66 -24.85 0.51
CA SER A 454 25.74 -25.88 0.06
C SER A 454 24.65 -25.31 -0.85
N HIS A 455 24.14 -24.11 -0.51
CA HIS A 455 23.20 -23.40 -1.38
C HIS A 455 23.82 -23.04 -2.74
N VAL A 456 25.05 -22.54 -2.77
CA VAL A 456 25.79 -22.29 -4.03
C VAL A 456 25.94 -23.58 -4.86
N GLN A 457 26.25 -24.71 -4.21
CA GLN A 457 26.37 -26.00 -4.88
C GLN A 457 25.03 -26.49 -5.44
N GLN A 458 23.92 -26.30 -4.70
CA GLN A 458 22.56 -26.61 -5.16
C GLN A 458 22.14 -25.75 -6.36
N LEU A 459 22.61 -24.51 -6.46
CA LEU A 459 22.38 -23.64 -7.62
C LEU A 459 23.18 -24.07 -8.87
N GLY A 460 24.09 -25.04 -8.77
CA GLY A 460 24.83 -25.60 -9.89
C GLY A 460 26.22 -25.00 -10.13
N GLY A 461 26.71 -24.13 -9.25
CA GLY A 461 28.07 -23.57 -9.31
C GLY A 461 28.37 -22.85 -10.62
N THR A 462 29.61 -22.88 -11.08
CA THR A 462 30.07 -22.18 -12.30
C THR A 462 29.31 -22.63 -13.57
N MET A 463 28.86 -23.89 -13.61
CA MET A 463 28.11 -24.40 -14.78
C MET A 463 26.79 -23.68 -14.95
N ALA A 464 26.04 -23.43 -13.85
CA ALA A 464 24.79 -22.71 -13.91
C ALA A 464 24.95 -21.25 -14.37
N LEU A 465 26.01 -20.56 -13.95
CA LEU A 465 26.30 -19.21 -14.42
C LEU A 465 26.55 -19.19 -15.93
N ASN A 466 27.36 -20.14 -16.43
CA ASN A 466 27.65 -20.24 -17.85
C ASN A 466 26.42 -20.61 -18.69
N GLU A 467 25.56 -21.48 -18.17
CA GLU A 467 24.29 -21.86 -18.82
C GLU A 467 23.35 -20.66 -18.96
N ILE A 468 23.22 -19.85 -17.89
CA ILE A 468 22.39 -18.63 -17.93
C ILE A 468 22.95 -17.65 -18.97
N MET A 469 24.27 -17.43 -19.00
CA MET A 469 24.89 -16.51 -19.95
C MET A 469 24.78 -17.00 -21.41
N GLU A 470 24.87 -18.32 -21.65
CA GLU A 470 24.66 -18.88 -22.99
C GLU A 470 23.18 -18.74 -23.43
N ASN A 471 22.23 -18.91 -22.53
CA ASN A 471 20.81 -18.66 -22.79
C ASN A 471 20.54 -17.18 -23.13
N ILE A 472 21.17 -16.25 -22.41
CA ILE A 472 21.11 -14.81 -22.71
C ILE A 472 21.66 -14.53 -24.11
N LYS A 473 22.82 -15.10 -24.45
CA LYS A 473 23.45 -14.94 -25.74
C LYS A 473 22.58 -15.46 -26.88
N MET A 474 22.01 -16.66 -26.76
CA MET A 474 21.11 -17.22 -27.77
C MET A 474 19.88 -16.31 -28.00
N LYS A 475 19.31 -15.77 -26.94
CA LYS A 475 18.17 -14.86 -27.03
C LYS A 475 18.55 -13.53 -27.69
N TYR A 476 19.70 -12.98 -27.35
CA TYR A 476 20.25 -11.78 -27.99
C TYR A 476 20.39 -12.00 -29.51
N GLU A 477 21.07 -13.06 -29.93
CA GLU A 477 21.29 -13.38 -31.35
C GLU A 477 19.96 -13.59 -32.10
N TYR A 478 18.99 -14.29 -31.45
CA TYR A 478 17.66 -14.48 -32.01
C TYR A 478 16.94 -13.13 -32.24
N MET A 479 16.91 -12.25 -31.24
CA MET A 479 16.22 -10.98 -31.35
C MET A 479 16.87 -10.05 -32.38
N VAL A 480 18.20 -9.92 -32.35
CA VAL A 480 18.93 -9.06 -33.31
C VAL A 480 18.66 -9.52 -34.74
N SER A 481 18.83 -10.82 -35.04
CA SER A 481 18.60 -11.36 -36.37
C SER A 481 17.20 -11.11 -36.89
N ASN A 482 16.17 -11.37 -36.05
CA ASN A 482 14.78 -11.17 -36.46
C ASN A 482 14.40 -9.70 -36.63
N LEU A 483 14.89 -8.81 -35.77
CA LEU A 483 14.66 -7.37 -35.89
C LEU A 483 15.32 -6.79 -37.14
N GLU A 484 16.56 -7.17 -37.45
CA GLU A 484 17.25 -6.76 -38.68
C GLU A 484 16.55 -7.26 -39.94
N ASN A 485 16.13 -8.53 -39.96
CA ASN A 485 15.37 -9.11 -41.06
C ASN A 485 14.04 -8.37 -41.28
N THR A 486 13.33 -8.04 -40.20
CA THR A 486 12.10 -7.27 -40.27
C THR A 486 12.32 -5.86 -40.75
N LEU A 487 13.38 -5.17 -40.29
CA LEU A 487 13.75 -3.84 -40.76
C LEU A 487 14.05 -3.84 -42.29
N ASN A 488 14.74 -4.87 -42.77
CA ASN A 488 15.00 -5.05 -44.20
C ASN A 488 13.72 -5.30 -44.99
N SER A 489 12.77 -6.04 -44.42
CA SER A 489 11.46 -6.28 -45.03
C SER A 489 10.64 -4.99 -45.17
N PHE A 490 10.68 -4.10 -44.17
CA PHE A 490 10.05 -2.77 -44.27
C PHE A 490 10.69 -1.90 -45.34
N LYS A 491 12.02 -1.90 -45.44
CA LYS A 491 12.76 -1.17 -46.49
C LYS A 491 12.42 -1.67 -47.90
N ASN A 492 12.28 -3.01 -48.05
CA ASN A 492 11.92 -3.62 -49.33
C ASN A 492 10.49 -3.25 -49.72
N GLU A 493 9.55 -3.29 -48.79
CA GLU A 493 8.14 -2.89 -49.04
C GLU A 493 8.03 -1.40 -49.43
N GLU A 494 8.78 -0.54 -48.75
CA GLU A 494 8.82 0.88 -49.03
C GLU A 494 9.39 1.13 -50.47
N ASN A 495 10.47 0.45 -50.85
CA ASN A 495 11.03 0.52 -52.18
C ASN A 495 10.05 0.04 -53.25
N ASP A 496 9.33 -1.07 -52.97
CA ASP A 496 8.30 -1.60 -53.83
C ASP A 496 7.13 -0.59 -54.01
N ASP A 497 6.66 0.02 -52.91
CA ASP A 497 5.59 1.02 -52.96
C ASP A 497 6.02 2.24 -53.79
N ASN A 498 7.27 2.70 -53.62
CA ASN A 498 7.83 3.80 -54.37
C ASN A 498 7.94 3.48 -55.88
N MET A 499 8.41 2.25 -56.23
CA MET A 499 8.46 1.82 -57.63
C MET A 499 7.05 1.76 -58.26
N MET A 500 6.05 1.28 -57.51
CA MET A 500 4.69 1.23 -58.00
C MET A 500 4.07 2.62 -58.17
N ARG A 501 4.42 3.57 -57.29
CA ARG A 501 4.04 4.98 -57.44
C ARG A 501 4.62 5.64 -58.66
N GLN A 502 5.87 5.36 -58.97
CA GLN A 502 6.51 5.82 -60.17
C GLN A 502 5.87 5.22 -61.44
N LYS A 503 5.53 3.93 -61.39
CA LYS A 503 4.92 3.20 -62.52
C LYS A 503 3.46 3.61 -62.83
N TYR A 504 2.64 3.81 -61.80
CA TYR A 504 1.19 4.01 -61.97
C TYR A 504 0.75 5.44 -61.62
N GLY A 505 1.62 6.31 -61.15
CA GLY A 505 1.34 7.72 -60.86
C GLY A 505 0.15 7.90 -59.89
N ASN A 506 -0.76 8.81 -60.22
CA ASN A 506 -1.96 9.13 -59.41
C ASN A 506 -2.94 7.96 -59.31
N ASN A 507 -2.84 6.92 -60.13
CA ASN A 507 -3.66 5.71 -60.01
C ASN A 507 -3.23 4.80 -58.89
N TRP A 508 -2.03 5.04 -58.26
CA TRP A 508 -1.55 4.32 -57.08
C TRP A 508 -1.97 5.10 -55.82
N PHE A 509 -3.23 4.99 -55.41
CA PHE A 509 -3.88 5.85 -54.41
C PHE A 509 -3.75 5.36 -52.96
N ARG A 510 -3.10 4.21 -52.68
CA ARG A 510 -2.88 3.78 -51.29
C ARG A 510 -1.90 4.72 -50.55
N LYS A 511 -2.05 4.79 -49.20
CA LYS A 511 -1.16 5.64 -48.39
C LYS A 511 0.30 5.20 -48.53
N PRO A 512 1.30 6.14 -48.59
CA PRO A 512 2.70 5.81 -48.70
C PRO A 512 3.19 4.94 -47.53
N SER A 513 4.02 3.92 -47.81
CA SER A 513 4.53 2.98 -46.82
C SER A 513 5.44 3.65 -45.82
N ASN A 514 6.27 4.61 -46.22
CA ASN A 514 7.16 5.36 -45.37
C ASN A 514 6.46 6.17 -44.26
N ILE A 515 5.18 6.54 -44.44
CA ILE A 515 4.37 7.22 -43.42
C ILE A 515 3.80 6.20 -42.42
N LEU A 516 3.42 5.04 -42.91
CA LEU A 516 2.76 4.01 -42.10
C LEU A 516 3.71 3.14 -41.29
N ASN A 517 4.95 2.92 -41.82
CA ASN A 517 5.94 2.03 -41.18
C ASN A 517 6.89 2.78 -40.23
N THR A 518 6.86 4.12 -40.19
CA THR A 518 7.80 4.94 -39.39
C THR A 518 7.87 4.51 -37.93
N LYS A 519 6.70 4.28 -37.29
CA LYS A 519 6.65 3.83 -35.88
C LYS A 519 7.28 2.45 -35.68
N PHE A 520 7.01 1.50 -36.58
CA PHE A 520 7.63 0.17 -36.53
C PHE A 520 9.14 0.23 -36.65
N ILE A 521 9.63 0.97 -37.65
CA ILE A 521 11.08 1.16 -37.89
C ILE A 521 11.75 1.79 -36.67
N GLN A 522 11.16 2.83 -36.11
CA GLN A 522 11.69 3.51 -34.92
C GLN A 522 11.72 2.58 -33.69
N THR A 523 10.66 1.80 -33.47
CA THR A 523 10.61 0.84 -32.38
C THR A 523 11.65 -0.27 -32.54
N ILE A 524 11.82 -0.80 -33.76
CA ILE A 524 12.86 -1.79 -34.08
C ILE A 524 14.25 -1.22 -33.79
N GLN A 525 14.54 0.02 -34.25
CA GLN A 525 15.82 0.67 -34.01
C GLN A 525 16.11 0.90 -32.54
N ASN A 526 15.09 1.28 -31.75
CA ASN A 526 15.20 1.44 -30.29
C ASN A 526 15.54 0.11 -29.61
N HIS A 527 14.90 -1.00 -30.01
CA HIS A 527 15.22 -2.31 -29.47
C HIS A 527 16.63 -2.78 -29.85
N LEU A 528 17.06 -2.55 -31.10
CA LEU A 528 18.41 -2.87 -31.53
C LEU A 528 19.47 -2.08 -30.75
N SER A 529 19.25 -0.78 -30.55
CA SER A 529 20.15 0.07 -29.75
C SER A 529 20.17 -0.33 -28.26
N SER A 530 19.04 -0.79 -27.72
CA SER A 530 18.98 -1.31 -26.35
C SER A 530 19.75 -2.63 -26.23
N LEU A 531 19.58 -3.54 -27.16
CA LEU A 531 20.29 -4.82 -27.22
C LEU A 531 21.80 -4.61 -27.34
N GLU A 532 22.26 -3.68 -28.16
CA GLU A 532 23.67 -3.35 -28.29
C GLU A 532 24.29 -2.87 -26.96
N ARG A 533 23.59 -1.97 -26.23
CA ARG A 533 24.05 -1.50 -24.92
C ARG A 533 24.13 -2.62 -23.89
N THR A 534 23.12 -3.49 -23.83
CA THR A 534 23.12 -4.61 -22.90
C THR A 534 24.16 -5.66 -23.22
N SER A 535 24.48 -5.89 -24.50
CA SER A 535 25.53 -6.81 -24.91
C SER A 535 26.90 -6.46 -24.32
N HIS A 536 27.25 -5.17 -24.24
CA HIS A 536 28.48 -4.73 -23.59
C HIS A 536 28.51 -5.06 -22.08
N TYR A 537 27.36 -4.92 -21.40
CA TYR A 537 27.24 -5.30 -19.99
C TYR A 537 27.36 -6.81 -19.80
N ASP A 538 26.72 -7.61 -20.65
CA ASP A 538 26.77 -9.06 -20.62
C ASP A 538 28.20 -9.58 -20.84
N GLN A 539 28.94 -8.96 -21.76
CA GLN A 539 30.36 -9.31 -21.97
C GLN A 539 31.21 -9.03 -20.73
N SER A 540 30.92 -7.94 -20.01
CA SER A 540 31.57 -7.67 -18.72
C SER A 540 31.26 -8.73 -17.68
N GLN A 541 30.00 -9.22 -17.60
CA GLN A 541 29.61 -10.30 -16.69
C GLN A 541 30.32 -11.61 -17.02
N ILE A 542 30.43 -11.95 -18.30
CA ILE A 542 31.17 -13.15 -18.75
C ILE A 542 32.64 -13.05 -18.31
N ASN A 543 33.27 -11.92 -18.50
CA ASN A 543 34.66 -11.67 -18.07
C ASN A 543 34.80 -11.80 -16.53
N ASP A 544 33.85 -11.27 -15.78
CA ASP A 544 33.85 -11.37 -14.32
C ASP A 544 33.68 -12.83 -13.86
N ILE A 545 32.82 -13.63 -14.51
CA ILE A 545 32.67 -15.06 -14.23
C ILE A 545 33.99 -15.79 -14.50
N CYS A 546 34.63 -15.54 -15.65
CA CYS A 546 35.91 -16.16 -16.01
C CYS A 546 37.03 -15.81 -15.03
N ASN A 547 37.13 -14.54 -14.64
CA ASN A 547 38.14 -14.06 -13.69
C ASN A 547 38.00 -14.67 -12.28
N ASN A 548 36.78 -14.99 -11.90
CA ASN A 548 36.45 -15.53 -10.58
C ASN A 548 36.24 -17.06 -10.55
N ALA A 549 36.35 -17.73 -11.69
CA ALA A 549 36.07 -19.18 -11.83
C ALA A 549 36.84 -20.04 -10.83
N LYS A 550 38.13 -19.74 -10.60
CA LYS A 550 38.98 -20.43 -9.61
C LYS A 550 38.45 -20.35 -8.17
N TYR A 551 37.77 -19.26 -7.80
CA TYR A 551 37.15 -19.09 -6.48
C TYR A 551 35.86 -19.92 -6.36
N PHE A 552 35.10 -19.98 -7.44
CA PHE A 552 33.86 -20.77 -7.51
C PHE A 552 34.12 -22.26 -7.52
N GLU A 553 35.18 -22.70 -8.21
CA GLU A 553 35.64 -24.11 -8.17
C GLU A 553 36.04 -24.52 -6.74
N LYS A 554 36.68 -23.62 -5.98
CA LYS A 554 37.04 -23.89 -4.60
C LYS A 554 35.84 -24.14 -3.69
N ILE A 555 34.77 -23.34 -3.79
CA ILE A 555 33.55 -23.54 -3.00
C ILE A 555 32.65 -24.65 -3.56
N SER A 556 32.93 -25.18 -4.76
CA SER A 556 32.25 -26.35 -5.33
C SER A 556 32.83 -27.67 -4.85
N CYS A 557 33.92 -27.68 -4.07
CA CYS A 557 34.52 -28.86 -3.50
C CYS A 557 33.65 -29.49 -2.40
N SER A 558 33.83 -30.80 -2.17
CA SER A 558 33.13 -31.52 -1.10
C SER A 558 33.47 -30.95 0.30
N LYS A 559 32.55 -31.13 1.24
CA LYS A 559 32.69 -30.64 2.62
C LYS A 559 33.98 -31.17 3.25
N GLU A 560 34.30 -32.45 3.03
CA GLU A 560 35.49 -33.12 3.54
C GLU A 560 36.76 -32.48 2.98
N LYS A 561 36.78 -32.12 1.70
CA LYS A 561 37.94 -31.45 1.08
C LYS A 561 38.12 -30.05 1.65
N LEU A 562 37.06 -29.27 1.81
CA LEU A 562 37.13 -27.94 2.41
C LEU A 562 37.58 -27.97 3.87
N ILE A 563 37.22 -29.01 4.64
CA ILE A 563 37.66 -29.22 6.00
C ILE A 563 39.16 -29.62 6.05
N ASN A 564 39.62 -30.45 5.11
CA ASN A 564 41.01 -30.86 5.02
C ASN A 564 41.97 -29.75 4.61
N ASP A 565 41.47 -28.79 3.86
CA ASP A 565 42.21 -27.61 3.40
C ASP A 565 42.30 -26.49 4.44
N ILE A 566 41.68 -26.65 5.64
CA ILE A 566 41.77 -25.65 6.73
C ILE A 566 43.19 -25.59 7.24
N PRO A 567 43.87 -24.42 7.22
CA PRO A 567 45.23 -24.29 7.71
C PRO A 567 45.29 -24.48 9.23
N GLY A 568 46.08 -25.44 9.72
CA GLY A 568 46.49 -25.65 11.12
C GLY A 568 45.45 -26.30 12.02
N LYS A 569 45.69 -27.57 12.42
CA LYS A 569 44.88 -28.30 13.42
C LYS A 569 45.46 -28.10 14.80
N ILE A 570 44.88 -27.25 15.66
CA ILE A 570 45.23 -27.19 17.10
C ILE A 570 43.98 -26.99 17.96
N VAL A 571 43.96 -27.75 19.08
CA VAL A 571 42.93 -27.81 20.13
C VAL A 571 42.94 -26.56 21.00
N THR A 572 41.79 -25.95 21.25
CA THR A 572 41.67 -24.70 22.01
C THR A 572 40.88 -24.83 23.31
N LYS A 573 41.41 -24.22 24.39
CA LYS A 573 40.73 -24.01 25.67
C LYS A 573 39.93 -22.69 25.65
N LYS A 574 38.81 -22.63 26.41
CA LYS A 574 37.97 -21.45 26.60
C LYS A 574 38.76 -20.25 27.16
N PRO A 575 38.43 -19.01 26.76
CA PRO A 575 38.94 -17.81 27.42
C PRO A 575 38.19 -17.56 28.74
N GLU A 576 38.90 -17.57 29.83
CA GLU A 576 38.46 -17.20 31.19
C GLU A 576 39.06 -15.84 31.60
N ASN A 577 38.92 -14.80 30.76
CA ASN A 577 39.47 -13.51 31.17
C ASN A 577 38.36 -12.45 31.13
N THR A 578 38.00 -11.86 32.27
CA THR A 578 37.01 -10.80 32.44
C THR A 578 37.28 -9.57 31.56
N LYS A 579 38.53 -9.31 31.21
CA LYS A 579 38.99 -8.19 30.37
C LYS A 579 38.64 -8.38 28.88
N GLU A 580 38.78 -9.60 28.36
CA GLU A 580 38.39 -9.93 26.99
C GLU A 580 36.85 -9.86 26.80
N SER A 581 36.11 -10.29 27.84
CA SER A 581 34.64 -10.18 27.84
C SER A 581 34.19 -8.74 27.81
N GLN A 582 34.83 -7.83 28.55
CA GLN A 582 34.53 -6.40 28.53
C GLN A 582 34.83 -5.79 27.15
N MET A 583 35.97 -6.09 26.55
CA MET A 583 36.33 -5.60 25.21
C MET A 583 35.33 -6.08 24.16
N HIS A 584 34.95 -7.36 24.22
CA HIS A 584 33.96 -7.93 23.28
C HIS A 584 32.61 -7.28 23.42
N GLU A 585 32.12 -7.00 24.63
CA GLU A 585 30.86 -6.32 24.88
C GLU A 585 30.85 -4.91 24.29
N GLU A 586 31.92 -4.13 24.46
CA GLU A 586 32.01 -2.78 23.89
C GLU A 586 32.11 -2.80 22.38
N ILE A 587 32.74 -3.80 21.78
CA ILE A 587 32.76 -3.98 20.31
C ILE A 587 31.38 -4.37 19.79
N LEU A 588 30.64 -5.24 20.49
CA LEU A 588 29.27 -5.57 20.11
C LEU A 588 28.34 -4.34 20.16
N ASN A 589 28.48 -3.52 21.20
CA ASN A 589 27.75 -2.26 21.30
C ASN A 589 28.05 -1.33 20.10
N LEU A 590 29.32 -1.27 19.65
CA LEU A 590 29.70 -0.49 18.47
C LEU A 590 29.07 -1.06 17.18
N ILE A 591 29.04 -2.38 17.03
CA ILE A 591 28.40 -3.04 15.88
C ILE A 591 26.89 -2.79 15.89
N ASP A 592 26.22 -2.87 17.03
CA ASP A 592 24.78 -2.61 17.16
C ASP A 592 24.43 -1.15 16.82
N LEU A 593 25.28 -0.19 17.17
CA LEU A 593 25.13 1.20 16.75
C LEU A 593 25.33 1.36 15.23
N SER A 594 26.28 0.63 14.66
CA SER A 594 26.53 0.63 13.21
C SER A 594 25.34 0.05 12.43
N ASP A 595 24.74 -1.03 12.90
CA ASP A 595 23.54 -1.61 12.28
C ASP A 595 22.36 -0.62 12.29
N LYS A 596 22.17 0.12 13.41
CA LYS A 596 21.15 1.18 13.47
C LYS A 596 21.36 2.27 12.43
N THR A 597 22.61 2.62 12.08
CA THR A 597 22.84 3.58 10.98
C THR A 597 22.43 3.00 9.63
N SER A 598 22.70 1.71 9.40
CA SER A 598 22.29 1.01 8.18
C SER A 598 20.77 0.89 8.07
N ASP A 599 20.06 0.65 9.19
CA ASP A 599 18.59 0.60 9.25
C ASP A 599 17.93 1.93 8.88
N ILE A 600 18.62 3.06 9.06
CA ILE A 600 18.14 4.38 8.66
C ILE A 600 18.52 4.69 7.20
N ILE A 601 19.73 4.34 6.78
CA ILE A 601 20.28 4.73 5.47
C ILE A 601 19.72 3.86 4.34
N ASN A 602 19.65 2.53 4.53
CA ASN A 602 19.24 1.61 3.48
C ASN A 602 17.82 1.89 2.95
N PRO A 603 16.80 2.10 3.80
CA PRO A 603 15.44 2.42 3.32
C PRO A 603 15.37 3.72 2.51
N ILE A 604 16.28 4.69 2.75
CA ILE A 604 16.35 5.93 1.97
C ILE A 604 16.80 5.63 0.53
N TYR A 605 17.86 4.82 0.38
CA TYR A 605 18.35 4.43 -0.94
C TYR A 605 17.41 3.46 -1.65
N ASP A 606 16.77 2.55 -0.92
CA ASP A 606 15.76 1.63 -1.48
C ASP A 606 14.58 2.42 -2.05
N GLN A 607 14.08 3.42 -1.33
CA GLN A 607 13.02 4.30 -1.80
C GLN A 607 13.43 5.14 -3.01
N LEU A 608 14.67 5.63 -3.05
CA LEU A 608 15.20 6.40 -4.19
C LEU A 608 15.36 5.53 -5.43
N ASN A 609 15.70 4.26 -5.27
CA ASN A 609 15.89 3.31 -6.35
C ASN A 609 14.60 2.65 -6.84
N ASP A 610 13.49 2.75 -6.09
CA ASP A 610 12.18 2.29 -6.54
C ASP A 610 11.56 3.26 -7.55
N ASP A 611 11.74 2.96 -8.84
CA ASP A 611 11.21 3.75 -9.96
C ASP A 611 9.70 3.95 -9.85
N ALA A 612 8.97 2.98 -9.33
CA ALA A 612 7.53 3.03 -9.19
C ALA A 612 7.08 4.03 -8.12
N ALA A 613 7.78 4.06 -6.97
CA ALA A 613 7.53 5.02 -5.91
C ALA A 613 7.86 6.45 -6.36
N VAL A 614 9.02 6.64 -6.99
CA VAL A 614 9.46 7.94 -7.51
C VAL A 614 8.50 8.43 -8.60
N MET A 615 8.09 7.57 -9.52
CA MET A 615 7.15 7.92 -10.60
C MET A 615 5.82 8.45 -10.06
N SER A 616 5.27 7.84 -9.02
CA SER A 616 3.98 8.28 -8.44
C SER A 616 4.02 9.73 -7.96
N MET A 617 5.17 10.23 -7.51
CA MET A 617 5.36 11.62 -7.08
C MET A 617 5.34 12.58 -8.29
N PHE A 618 5.90 12.18 -9.43
CA PHE A 618 6.01 13.05 -10.61
C PHE A 618 4.76 13.10 -11.48
N ILE A 619 3.83 12.16 -11.34
CA ILE A 619 2.51 12.27 -11.96
C ILE A 619 1.77 13.52 -11.44
N GLU A 620 1.93 13.87 -10.17
CA GLU A 620 1.36 15.09 -9.58
C GLU A 620 1.95 16.38 -10.20
N VAL A 621 3.19 16.33 -10.69
CA VAL A 621 3.80 17.47 -11.41
C VAL A 621 3.14 17.66 -12.77
N LEU A 622 2.86 16.59 -13.50
CA LEU A 622 2.11 16.66 -14.76
C LEU A 622 0.68 17.19 -14.56
N GLU A 623 0.05 16.86 -13.44
CA GLU A 623 -1.27 17.40 -13.06
C GLU A 623 -1.22 18.89 -12.64
N LYS A 624 -0.02 19.49 -12.57
CA LYS A 624 0.22 20.86 -12.07
C LYS A 624 -0.30 21.11 -10.66
N THR A 625 -0.39 20.07 -9.85
CA THR A 625 -0.75 20.15 -8.43
C THR A 625 0.45 20.46 -7.55
N THR A 626 1.66 20.14 -8.04
CA THR A 626 2.93 20.42 -7.38
C THR A 626 4.03 20.74 -8.42
N THR A 627 5.24 21.02 -7.97
CA THR A 627 6.43 21.27 -8.83
C THR A 627 7.53 20.28 -8.47
N GLU A 628 8.45 20.00 -9.43
CA GLU A 628 9.64 19.18 -9.20
C GLU A 628 10.40 19.64 -7.96
N GLN A 629 10.60 20.96 -7.83
CA GLN A 629 11.29 21.55 -6.69
C GLN A 629 10.56 21.36 -5.35
N ALA A 630 9.22 21.39 -5.35
CA ALA A 630 8.44 21.17 -4.16
C ALA A 630 8.55 19.70 -3.68
N ILE A 631 8.58 18.74 -4.61
CA ILE A 631 8.81 17.33 -4.30
C ILE A 631 10.22 17.14 -3.72
N PHE A 632 11.24 17.72 -4.37
CA PHE A 632 12.61 17.65 -3.90
C PHE A 632 12.74 18.22 -2.49
N ASN A 633 12.21 19.41 -2.23
CA ASN A 633 12.28 20.06 -0.92
C ASN A 633 11.55 19.26 0.16
N LYS A 634 10.37 18.70 -0.14
CA LYS A 634 9.60 17.88 0.80
C LYS A 634 10.39 16.64 1.22
N ASN A 635 10.94 15.90 0.26
CA ASN A 635 11.71 14.70 0.56
C ASN A 635 13.04 15.04 1.26
N ARG A 636 13.67 16.16 0.88
CA ARG A 636 14.84 16.69 1.57
C ARG A 636 14.54 16.96 3.05
N GLU A 637 13.46 17.66 3.38
CA GLU A 637 13.04 17.93 4.76
C GLU A 637 12.76 16.64 5.55
N GLU A 638 12.20 15.61 4.89
CA GLU A 638 11.97 14.32 5.50
C GLU A 638 13.28 13.59 5.81
N TYR A 639 14.25 13.62 4.89
CA TYR A 639 15.56 13.03 5.10
C TYR A 639 16.40 13.82 6.10
N GLU A 640 16.32 15.14 6.12
CA GLU A 640 16.97 15.97 7.14
C GLU A 640 16.54 15.61 8.57
N LYS A 641 15.28 15.21 8.78
CA LYS A 641 14.81 14.69 10.08
C LYS A 641 15.50 13.38 10.45
N LYS A 642 15.69 12.47 9.47
CA LYS A 642 16.43 11.22 9.69
C LYS A 642 17.92 11.47 9.95
N PHE A 643 18.49 12.53 9.36
CA PHE A 643 19.89 12.92 9.63
C PHE A 643 20.12 13.44 11.05
N VAL A 644 19.11 13.98 11.72
CA VAL A 644 19.21 14.33 13.15
C VAL A 644 19.48 13.07 13.99
N GLU A 645 18.72 11.99 13.72
CA GLU A 645 18.90 10.70 14.38
C GLU A 645 20.25 10.06 14.03
N LEU A 646 20.66 10.12 12.75
CA LEU A 646 21.98 9.67 12.32
C LEU A 646 23.12 10.41 13.03
N LYS A 647 22.97 11.71 13.26
CA LYS A 647 23.94 12.52 13.98
C LYS A 647 24.11 12.03 15.42
N GLU A 648 23.02 11.80 16.13
CA GLU A 648 23.05 11.31 17.51
C GLU A 648 23.72 9.92 17.59
N ILE A 649 23.40 9.01 16.68
CA ILE A 649 24.04 7.69 16.62
C ILE A 649 25.52 7.82 16.24
N SER A 650 25.87 8.70 15.30
CA SER A 650 27.26 8.97 14.91
C SER A 650 28.11 9.49 16.08
N GLU A 651 27.57 10.37 16.92
CA GLU A 651 28.23 10.84 18.14
C GLU A 651 28.43 9.69 19.14
N GLN A 652 27.45 8.80 19.30
CA GLN A 652 27.57 7.61 20.12
C GLN A 652 28.67 6.66 19.59
N ILE A 653 28.72 6.43 18.26
CA ILE A 653 29.77 5.64 17.61
C ILE A 653 31.16 6.22 17.88
N LEU A 654 31.32 7.55 17.75
CA LEU A 654 32.60 8.21 18.02
C LEU A 654 33.04 8.04 19.49
N ASN A 655 32.09 8.16 20.43
CA ASN A 655 32.39 7.92 21.83
C ASN A 655 32.74 6.45 22.12
N GLN A 656 32.02 5.53 21.50
CA GLN A 656 32.29 4.09 21.64
C GLN A 656 33.66 3.72 21.05
N LYS A 657 34.06 4.30 19.92
CA LYS A 657 35.41 4.16 19.34
C LYS A 657 36.49 4.63 20.30
N LYS A 658 36.28 5.74 21.05
CA LYS A 658 37.20 6.23 22.07
C LYS A 658 37.35 5.23 23.22
N VAL A 659 36.23 4.72 23.74
CA VAL A 659 36.24 3.70 24.83
C VAL A 659 37.02 2.45 24.39
N ILE A 660 36.75 1.95 23.18
CA ILE A 660 37.50 0.77 22.66
C ILE A 660 38.96 1.09 22.49
N THR A 661 39.35 2.28 22.01
CA THR A 661 40.75 2.68 21.87
C THR A 661 41.48 2.76 23.24
N GLU A 662 40.79 3.28 24.25
CA GLU A 662 41.34 3.31 25.63
C GLU A 662 41.53 1.91 26.22
N LEU A 663 40.57 1.01 25.96
CA LEU A 663 40.70 -0.40 26.36
C LEU A 663 41.85 -1.10 25.63
N CYS A 664 42.03 -0.84 24.32
CA CYS A 664 43.15 -1.33 23.55
C CYS A 664 44.51 -0.84 24.12
N THR A 665 44.61 0.41 24.56
CA THR A 665 45.84 0.93 25.20
C THR A 665 46.12 0.32 26.56
N LYS A 666 45.09 0.02 27.35
CA LYS A 666 45.21 -0.61 28.66
C LYS A 666 45.56 -2.10 28.59
N PHE A 667 45.06 -2.81 27.61
CA PHE A 667 45.20 -4.27 27.50
C PHE A 667 46.14 -4.74 26.39
N GLY A 668 46.66 -3.82 25.57
CA GLY A 668 47.44 -4.14 24.36
C GLY A 668 48.71 -4.97 24.61
N SER A 669 49.40 -4.78 25.74
CA SER A 669 50.59 -5.56 26.10
C SER A 669 50.30 -7.03 26.47
N GLU A 670 49.09 -7.30 27.01
CA GLU A 670 48.67 -8.67 27.38
C GLU A 670 48.12 -9.42 26.13
N LEU A 671 47.48 -8.73 25.21
CA LEU A 671 46.96 -9.27 23.94
C LEU A 671 48.09 -9.61 22.96
N LEU A 672 49.16 -8.83 22.93
CA LEU A 672 50.32 -9.04 22.02
C LEU A 672 51.16 -10.28 22.40
N ASN A 673 51.21 -10.71 23.66
CA ASN A 673 51.95 -11.91 24.08
C ASN A 673 51.28 -13.23 23.67
N LYS A 674 49.99 -13.24 23.34
CA LYS A 674 49.24 -14.40 22.81
C LYS A 674 49.42 -14.60 21.29
N LYS A 675 50.12 -13.72 20.60
CA LYS A 675 50.27 -13.67 19.14
C LYS A 675 50.87 -14.93 18.50
N LYS A 676 51.57 -15.77 19.24
CA LYS A 676 52.15 -17.01 18.68
C LYS A 676 51.17 -18.18 18.59
N GLU A 677 50.12 -18.23 19.42
CA GLU A 677 49.02 -19.20 19.29
C GLU A 677 47.94 -18.71 18.32
N GLU A 678 47.87 -17.40 18.08
CA GLU A 678 46.88 -16.77 17.24
C GLU A 678 47.14 -16.88 15.75
N ASN A 679 48.38 -16.99 15.28
CA ASN A 679 48.70 -17.11 13.85
C ASN A 679 48.00 -18.30 13.17
N PHE A 680 47.66 -19.36 13.88
CA PHE A 680 46.93 -20.50 13.34
C PHE A 680 45.41 -20.26 13.32
N ARG A 681 44.84 -19.55 14.32
CA ARG A 681 43.43 -19.14 14.34
C ARG A 681 43.16 -18.09 13.31
N GLU A 682 44.10 -17.17 13.11
CA GLU A 682 44.04 -16.13 12.09
C GLU A 682 44.05 -16.73 10.68
N ALA A 683 44.88 -17.73 10.42
CA ALA A 683 44.92 -18.41 9.12
C ALA A 683 43.65 -19.20 8.83
N ALA A 684 43.07 -19.89 9.83
CA ALA A 684 41.79 -20.59 9.69
C ALA A 684 40.61 -19.58 9.55
N GLY A 685 40.62 -18.48 10.33
CA GLY A 685 39.64 -17.39 10.22
C GLY A 685 39.66 -16.75 8.84
N LYS A 686 40.86 -16.41 8.35
CA LYS A 686 41.00 -15.87 6.99
C LYS A 686 40.56 -16.84 5.89
N TYR A 687 40.80 -18.14 6.09
CA TYR A 687 40.31 -19.16 5.17
C TYR A 687 38.76 -19.21 5.14
N PHE A 688 38.09 -19.12 6.29
CA PHE A 688 36.62 -19.06 6.33
C PHE A 688 36.08 -17.76 5.76
N GLU A 689 36.72 -16.63 6.00
CA GLU A 689 36.39 -15.35 5.40
C GLU A 689 36.52 -15.35 3.89
N ASP A 690 37.58 -15.97 3.35
CA ASP A 690 37.73 -16.14 1.92
C ASP A 690 36.64 -17.02 1.32
N LEU A 691 36.29 -18.12 1.96
CA LEU A 691 35.17 -18.98 1.52
C LEU A 691 33.83 -18.25 1.55
N ASP A 692 33.56 -17.47 2.62
CA ASP A 692 32.36 -16.66 2.73
C ASP A 692 32.31 -15.58 1.64
N LYS A 693 33.41 -14.90 1.42
CA LYS A 693 33.56 -13.92 0.34
C LYS A 693 33.31 -14.54 -1.04
N TYR A 694 33.82 -15.74 -1.30
CA TYR A 694 33.61 -16.43 -2.57
C TYR A 694 32.16 -16.85 -2.74
N ALA A 695 31.49 -17.33 -1.68
CA ALA A 695 30.09 -17.69 -1.71
C ALA A 695 29.20 -16.47 -1.94
N ASN A 696 29.46 -15.36 -1.26
CA ASN A 696 28.73 -14.09 -1.47
C ASN A 696 28.95 -13.54 -2.88
N LEU A 697 30.18 -13.60 -3.39
CA LEU A 697 30.49 -13.18 -4.75
C LEU A 697 29.72 -14.01 -5.78
N TYR A 698 29.67 -15.33 -5.61
CA TYR A 698 28.88 -16.21 -6.48
C TYR A 698 27.39 -15.86 -6.43
N LEU A 699 26.79 -15.75 -5.23
CA LEU A 699 25.36 -15.44 -5.09
C LEU A 699 25.00 -14.10 -5.72
N ASN A 700 25.86 -13.09 -5.55
CA ASN A 700 25.70 -11.79 -6.22
C ASN A 700 25.73 -11.90 -7.72
N MET A 701 26.67 -12.67 -8.26
CA MET A 701 26.78 -12.87 -9.71
C MET A 701 25.59 -13.69 -10.23
N TYR A 702 25.18 -14.75 -9.54
CA TYR A 702 24.04 -15.55 -9.90
C TYR A 702 22.74 -14.72 -9.96
N ASN A 703 22.51 -13.86 -8.95
CA ASN A 703 21.35 -12.97 -8.94
C ASN A 703 21.40 -11.94 -10.07
N LYS A 704 22.58 -11.41 -10.41
CA LYS A 704 22.75 -10.50 -11.57
C LYS A 704 22.45 -11.21 -12.87
N CYS A 705 22.99 -12.43 -13.08
CA CYS A 705 22.73 -13.21 -14.27
C CYS A 705 21.25 -13.60 -14.41
N LYS A 706 20.58 -13.98 -13.30
CA LYS A 706 19.15 -14.27 -13.30
C LYS A 706 18.30 -13.05 -13.65
N LYS A 707 18.61 -11.88 -13.08
CA LYS A 707 17.95 -10.62 -13.47
C LYS A 707 18.18 -10.29 -14.95
N GLY A 708 19.38 -10.57 -15.48
CA GLY A 708 19.66 -10.47 -16.89
C GLY A 708 18.81 -11.40 -17.73
N GLU A 709 18.71 -12.68 -17.36
CA GLU A 709 17.87 -13.66 -18.04
C GLU A 709 16.39 -13.26 -18.04
N GLU A 710 15.84 -12.77 -16.90
CA GLU A 710 14.49 -12.23 -16.80
C GLU A 710 14.28 -11.02 -17.71
N TYR A 711 15.24 -10.11 -17.75
CA TYR A 711 15.19 -8.97 -18.66
C TYR A 711 15.12 -9.41 -20.14
N TYR A 712 15.97 -10.37 -20.56
CA TYR A 712 15.96 -10.89 -21.92
C TYR A 712 14.68 -11.68 -22.23
N ASN A 713 14.10 -12.41 -21.28
CA ASN A 713 12.79 -13.06 -21.42
C ASN A 713 11.69 -12.03 -21.72
N ASN A 714 11.64 -10.97 -20.92
CA ASN A 714 10.66 -9.90 -21.07
C ASN A 714 10.87 -9.10 -22.37
N LEU A 715 12.12 -8.89 -22.76
CA LEU A 715 12.45 -8.20 -24.01
C LEU A 715 12.09 -9.07 -25.21
N GLN A 716 12.39 -10.37 -25.17
CA GLN A 716 12.03 -11.32 -26.22
C GLN A 716 10.54 -11.35 -26.47
N TYR A 717 9.73 -11.40 -25.40
CA TYR A 717 8.28 -11.33 -25.53
C TYR A 717 7.83 -10.08 -26.29
N LYS A 718 8.35 -8.89 -25.93
CA LYS A 718 8.04 -7.63 -26.63
C LYS A 718 8.50 -7.61 -28.08
N VAL A 719 9.67 -8.19 -28.36
CA VAL A 719 10.17 -8.33 -29.72
C VAL A 719 9.29 -9.27 -30.54
N ASP A 720 8.87 -10.39 -29.98
CA ASP A 720 7.99 -11.35 -30.68
C ASP A 720 6.62 -10.74 -31.00
N GLU A 721 6.02 -9.95 -30.09
CA GLU A 721 4.81 -9.18 -30.35
C GLU A 721 5.02 -8.17 -31.50
N LEU A 722 6.13 -7.43 -31.48
CA LEU A 722 6.47 -6.47 -32.53
C LEU A 722 6.66 -7.16 -33.89
N LEU A 723 7.32 -8.33 -33.90
CA LEU A 723 7.51 -9.14 -35.11
C LEU A 723 6.18 -9.63 -35.65
N ALA A 724 5.28 -10.11 -34.79
CA ALA A 724 3.92 -10.55 -35.19
C ALA A 724 3.10 -9.40 -35.77
N ALA A 725 3.11 -8.22 -35.12
CA ALA A 725 2.43 -7.02 -35.60
C ALA A 725 3.01 -6.54 -36.95
N SER A 726 4.33 -6.58 -37.08
CA SER A 726 5.04 -6.22 -38.32
C SER A 726 4.67 -7.15 -39.46
N ASN A 727 4.65 -8.45 -39.23
CA ASN A 727 4.24 -9.47 -40.21
C ASN A 727 2.78 -9.28 -40.64
N HIS A 728 1.89 -9.02 -39.71
CA HIS A 728 0.47 -8.76 -40.01
C HIS A 728 0.31 -7.50 -40.88
N TRP A 729 1.05 -6.44 -40.56
CA TRP A 729 1.07 -5.21 -41.35
C TRP A 729 1.59 -5.50 -42.79
N MET A 730 2.67 -6.25 -42.91
CA MET A 730 3.25 -6.63 -44.21
C MET A 730 2.28 -7.45 -45.07
N ILE A 731 1.57 -8.41 -44.46
CA ILE A 731 0.53 -9.19 -45.16
C ILE A 731 -0.55 -8.27 -45.72
N LYS A 732 -1.10 -7.39 -44.88
CA LYS A 732 -2.13 -6.40 -45.30
C LYS A 732 -1.63 -5.49 -46.46
N ARG A 733 -0.41 -5.00 -46.33
CA ARG A 733 0.20 -4.17 -47.38
C ARG A 733 0.36 -4.93 -48.70
N ASN A 734 0.73 -6.20 -48.63
CA ASN A 734 0.84 -7.04 -49.82
C ASN A 734 -0.53 -7.35 -50.43
N GLU A 735 -1.56 -7.60 -49.63
CA GLU A 735 -2.96 -7.73 -50.09
C GLU A 735 -3.44 -6.47 -50.79
N GLU A 736 -3.25 -5.27 -50.18
CA GLU A 736 -3.61 -3.97 -50.80
C GLU A 736 -2.88 -3.78 -52.14
N LYS A 737 -1.59 -4.14 -52.20
CA LYS A 737 -0.78 -4.10 -53.43
C LYS A 737 -1.40 -4.99 -54.52
N ASN A 738 -1.72 -6.24 -54.19
CA ASN A 738 -2.24 -7.20 -55.14
C ASN A 738 -3.64 -6.81 -55.67
N VAL A 739 -4.53 -6.31 -54.79
CA VAL A 739 -5.85 -5.80 -55.16
C VAL A 739 -5.72 -4.63 -56.11
N LEU A 740 -4.85 -3.64 -55.81
CA LEU A 740 -4.64 -2.49 -56.68
C LEU A 740 -4.05 -2.88 -58.04
N ILE A 741 -3.05 -3.76 -58.07
CA ILE A 741 -2.49 -4.27 -59.34
C ILE A 741 -3.55 -4.97 -60.16
N SER A 742 -4.38 -5.81 -59.55
CA SER A 742 -5.48 -6.54 -60.26
C SER A 742 -6.54 -5.59 -60.83
N THR A 743 -6.84 -4.52 -60.13
CA THR A 743 -7.82 -3.50 -60.62
C THR A 743 -7.24 -2.65 -61.75
N LEU A 744 -5.99 -2.26 -61.63
CA LEU A 744 -5.29 -1.48 -62.67
C LEU A 744 -5.03 -2.28 -63.94
N THR A 745 -4.71 -3.55 -63.84
CA THR A 745 -4.53 -4.43 -65.01
C THR A 745 -5.86 -4.78 -65.69
N LYS A 746 -6.94 -5.02 -64.92
CA LYS A 746 -8.30 -5.22 -65.47
C LYS A 746 -8.87 -3.93 -66.13
N GLY A 747 -8.54 -2.77 -65.64
CA GLY A 747 -8.90 -1.47 -66.23
C GLY A 747 -8.19 -1.23 -67.54
N SER A 748 -6.93 -1.68 -67.72
CA SER A 748 -6.16 -1.60 -68.93
C SER A 748 -6.69 -2.47 -70.06
N TYR A 749 -7.27 -3.63 -69.75
CA TYR A 749 -7.95 -4.52 -70.73
C TYR A 749 -9.27 -4.00 -71.23
N ARG A 750 -9.98 -3.13 -70.49
CA ARG A 750 -11.23 -2.50 -70.96
C ARG A 750 -11.00 -1.27 -71.85
N GLY A 751 -9.80 -0.64 -71.74
CA GLY A 751 -9.43 0.54 -72.56
C GLY A 751 -9.00 0.17 -74.00
N ASN A 752 -8.52 -1.07 -74.27
CA ASN A 752 -8.05 -1.48 -75.57
C ASN A 752 -9.10 -2.16 -76.48
N ASN A 753 -10.34 -2.33 -75.94
CA ASN A 753 -11.46 -2.89 -76.76
C ASN A 753 -12.49 -1.86 -77.21
N MET A 754 -12.19 -0.53 -77.09
CA MET A 754 -13.06 0.53 -77.67
C MET A 754 -12.50 1.21 -78.92
N TYR A 755 -11.42 0.67 -79.47
CA TYR A 755 -10.93 1.05 -80.82
C TYR A 755 -10.59 -0.19 -81.60
N LYS A 756 -11.63 -0.90 -82.02
CA LYS A 756 -11.68 -1.72 -83.24
C LYS A 756 -13.10 -1.71 -83.78
#